data_f2aedf834a0aa08864ebbb13ec3d8d97
#
_entry.id   f2aedf834a0aa08864ebbb13ec3d8d97
#
_cell.length_a   1.000
_cell.length_b   1.000
_cell.length_c   1.000
_cell.angle_alpha   90.00
_cell.angle_beta   90.00
_cell.angle_gamma   90.00
#
_symmetry.space_group_name_H-M   'P 1'
#
loop_
_entity.id
_entity.type
_entity.pdbx_description
1 polymer ?
#
loop_
_entity_poly.entity_id
_entity_poly.type
_entity_poly.pdbx_seq_one_letter_code
_entity_poly.pdbx_strand_id
1 'polypeptide(L)'
;MVAAGSSAMGNGSIKVPRTENSCLTSIHTEPTTLDSDILRVRIIHLEAELAHRDQELHAQELQLQHLQKELEAKVSQIEKLQDAICYNKDMVPSPSALRHLSCHCLSVINQGPSRFHRAALEVHRRLKAKEGVSAEPTSENFCGGLRTSEMSFTKALRKDSHTRRLISDAFMSNDFLKKLEPQHMREMVDCMYETIYAEEQLVIQEGDAGNYLYVLAEGLLEVIQTGKLLGRMHPGTAFGELAILYNCKRTATVRAVSQSHIWALDRQTFQTIMMQTTQATHEEYFSFLRSVSLLHELPEEKLSKIVDCLEVDYFEKGEYIIREGEEGNTFFIISKGEVIVTQKTEGLAEPQKIKTLGVGDYFGEKALISEDVRSANIICNENDTQCLVVDRENFNQMVGTYEELQAYLKDYVRELSISDERRNAQTHPPKVDSAEVQELQRLRDRVALLLEHQPFQELEVIATLGVGGFGRVELVKLKDEDTTFALKCIKKKHIVDTRQQEHVYSEKNILQQTNSTFIIRFFRTFRDNKFVYLLLEVCLGGELWTVLRDMSYFDDLTARFCTGCVLEAFDHLHALGVIYRDLKPENLLLDSQGYVKMTDFGFAKKIGAGKKTWTFCGTPEYVAPEVIMNKGHDFGADCWSTGILIFELLTGNPPFSGSDPIKIYTTVLHGIEKVDFPKRIGKRPDDLIRRLCRLNPADRLGNKKDGIMDIKKHKWFRGFNWEGLRCRQLVSPLKRQLTGPMDHSYFDIFSPDTEEPPDEISGWDKDF
;
A
#
# COMPACT_ATOMS: atom_id res chain seq x y z
N MET A 1 -1.89 54.60 -9.76
CA MET A 1 -0.91 55.55 -10.27
C MET A 1 0.20 54.71 -10.91
N VAL A 2 0.14 54.53 -12.24
CA VAL A 2 0.89 55.26 -13.26
C VAL A 2 2.40 55.00 -13.13
N ALA A 3 3.17 54.52 -14.10
CA ALA A 3 3.12 54.34 -15.55
C ALA A 3 4.22 53.36 -15.92
N ALA A 4 4.04 52.47 -16.85
CA ALA A 4 4.50 52.56 -18.25
C ALA A 4 6.02 52.86 -18.45
N GLY A 5 6.67 51.96 -19.14
CA GLY A 5 7.98 52.19 -19.76
C GLY A 5 8.45 50.96 -20.54
N SER A 6 8.24 51.05 -21.84
CA SER A 6 8.59 50.07 -22.89
C SER A 6 10.07 50.07 -23.27
N SER A 7 10.42 48.99 -23.96
CA SER A 7 11.47 48.82 -24.99
C SER A 7 12.88 48.49 -24.46
N ALA A 8 13.52 47.45 -24.93
CA ALA A 8 14.12 47.30 -26.24
C ALA A 8 14.88 45.97 -26.34
N MET A 9 14.86 45.43 -27.53
CA MET A 9 15.67 44.29 -27.96
C MET A 9 17.16 44.55 -27.77
N GLY A 10 17.88 43.51 -27.33
CA GLY A 10 19.32 43.47 -27.35
C GLY A 10 19.81 42.07 -27.68
N ASN A 11 20.14 41.84 -28.95
CA ASN A 11 20.91 40.69 -29.40
C ASN A 11 22.28 40.68 -28.71
N GLY A 12 22.50 39.71 -27.87
CA GLY A 12 23.78 39.45 -27.21
C GLY A 12 24.40 38.14 -27.70
N SER A 13 25.24 38.22 -28.67
CA SER A 13 26.12 37.11 -29.10
C SER A 13 27.04 36.71 -27.96
N ILE A 14 26.93 35.46 -27.49
CA ILE A 14 27.85 34.89 -26.53
C ILE A 14 29.15 34.48 -27.29
N LYS A 15 30.23 35.21 -27.02
CA LYS A 15 31.57 34.86 -27.39
C LYS A 15 32.11 33.76 -26.44
N VAL A 16 32.57 32.69 -27.05
CA VAL A 16 33.36 31.62 -26.40
C VAL A 16 34.80 32.14 -26.22
N PRO A 17 35.42 32.05 -25.04
CA PRO A 17 36.83 32.32 -24.83
C PRO A 17 37.67 31.14 -25.31
N ARG A 18 38.63 31.44 -26.23
CA ARG A 18 39.77 30.57 -26.52
C ARG A 18 40.78 30.70 -25.39
N THR A 19 41.20 29.56 -24.82
CA THR A 19 42.49 29.47 -24.13
C THR A 19 43.43 28.55 -24.88
N GLU A 20 44.61 29.08 -25.17
CA GLU A 20 45.74 28.45 -25.82
C GLU A 20 46.51 27.50 -24.92
N ASN A 21 46.93 26.42 -25.52
CA ASN A 21 48.19 25.63 -25.51
C ASN A 21 49.05 25.51 -24.24
N SER A 22 49.32 24.26 -23.81
CA SER A 22 50.64 23.66 -24.20
C SER A 22 50.79 22.26 -23.55
N CYS A 23 51.07 21.26 -24.29
CA CYS A 23 52.23 20.40 -24.37
C CYS A 23 51.91 19.04 -25.03
N LEU A 24 52.60 18.87 -26.11
CA LEU A 24 52.68 17.70 -27.02
C LEU A 24 53.18 16.42 -26.34
N THR A 25 52.60 15.28 -26.65
CA THR A 25 53.35 14.17 -27.25
C THR A 25 52.43 13.36 -28.17
N SER A 26 52.96 13.15 -29.37
CA SER A 26 52.40 12.56 -30.57
C SER A 26 52.04 11.08 -30.44
N ILE A 27 50.81 10.72 -30.90
CA ILE A 27 50.58 9.48 -31.62
C ILE A 27 49.69 9.82 -32.81
N HIS A 28 50.25 9.70 -34.03
CA HIS A 28 49.53 9.78 -35.29
C HIS A 28 48.62 8.56 -35.46
N THR A 29 47.32 8.76 -35.52
CA THR A 29 46.40 7.95 -36.33
C THR A 29 45.41 8.92 -36.92
N GLU A 30 45.39 9.00 -38.27
CA GLU A 30 44.41 9.76 -39.02
C GLU A 30 43.00 9.23 -38.73
N PRO A 31 42.00 10.12 -38.48
CA PRO A 31 40.62 9.68 -38.38
C PRO A 31 40.13 9.27 -39.79
N THR A 32 39.68 8.06 -39.92
CA THR A 32 39.05 7.54 -41.13
C THR A 32 37.79 8.34 -41.42
N THR A 33 37.55 8.69 -42.69
CA THR A 33 36.41 9.45 -43.21
C THR A 33 35.04 8.87 -42.75
N LEU A 34 35.00 7.60 -42.38
CA LEU A 34 33.83 6.91 -41.89
C LEU A 34 33.31 7.42 -40.51
N ASP A 35 34.20 7.84 -39.60
CA ASP A 35 33.81 8.36 -38.26
C ASP A 35 33.18 9.76 -38.35
N SER A 36 33.64 10.58 -39.30
CA SER A 36 33.10 11.93 -39.54
C SER A 36 31.68 11.90 -40.08
N ASP A 37 31.33 10.93 -40.91
CA ASP A 37 29.99 10.82 -41.48
C ASP A 37 28.99 10.24 -40.50
N ILE A 38 29.42 9.33 -39.61
CA ILE A 38 28.58 8.82 -38.50
C ILE A 38 28.26 9.96 -37.51
N LEU A 39 29.23 10.79 -37.17
CA LEU A 39 29.00 11.95 -36.30
C LEU A 39 28.06 12.97 -36.93
N ARG A 40 28.18 13.22 -38.26
CA ARG A 40 27.25 14.13 -38.97
C ARG A 40 25.83 13.61 -38.98
N VAL A 41 25.61 12.32 -39.23
CA VAL A 41 24.28 11.71 -39.18
C VAL A 41 23.70 11.79 -37.76
N ARG A 42 24.53 11.62 -36.75
CA ARG A 42 24.07 11.75 -35.33
C ARG A 42 23.71 13.18 -34.96
N ILE A 43 24.45 14.18 -35.45
CA ILE A 43 24.12 15.60 -35.23
C ILE A 43 22.78 15.93 -35.88
N ILE A 44 22.57 15.53 -37.14
CA ILE A 44 21.30 15.76 -37.85
C ILE A 44 20.12 15.10 -37.11
N HIS A 45 20.33 13.90 -36.55
CA HIS A 45 19.31 13.21 -35.79
C HIS A 45 18.96 13.95 -34.48
N LEU A 46 19.97 14.43 -33.75
CA LEU A 46 19.78 15.20 -32.52
C LEU A 46 19.13 16.57 -32.76
N GLU A 47 19.47 17.23 -33.87
CA GLU A 47 18.83 18.48 -34.29
C GLU A 47 17.36 18.26 -34.66
N ALA A 48 17.00 17.14 -35.28
CA ALA A 48 15.61 16.77 -35.55
C ALA A 48 14.83 16.44 -34.25
N GLU A 49 15.44 15.71 -33.31
CA GLU A 49 14.84 15.46 -31.99
C GLU A 49 14.63 16.76 -31.22
N LEU A 50 15.58 17.69 -31.24
CA LEU A 50 15.46 18.99 -30.60
C LEU A 50 14.31 19.82 -31.19
N ALA A 51 14.23 19.88 -32.51
CA ALA A 51 13.14 20.58 -33.21
C ALA A 51 11.75 19.98 -32.90
N HIS A 52 11.68 18.65 -32.76
CA HIS A 52 10.42 17.99 -32.35
C HIS A 52 10.03 18.35 -30.90
N ARG A 53 10.98 18.36 -29.98
CA ARG A 53 10.72 18.76 -28.59
C ARG A 53 10.35 20.22 -28.43
N ASP A 54 10.94 21.11 -29.24
CA ASP A 54 10.57 22.53 -29.27
C ASP A 54 9.12 22.72 -29.77
N GLN A 55 8.67 21.91 -30.71
CA GLN A 55 7.28 21.90 -31.16
C GLN A 55 6.32 21.39 -30.08
N GLU A 56 6.69 20.32 -29.35
CA GLU A 56 5.91 19.82 -28.22
C GLU A 56 5.81 20.86 -27.10
N LEU A 57 6.91 21.52 -26.77
CA LEU A 57 6.92 22.56 -25.74
C LEU A 57 6.01 23.74 -26.10
N HIS A 58 6.06 24.16 -27.36
CA HIS A 58 5.20 25.24 -27.86
C HIS A 58 3.72 24.85 -27.84
N ALA A 59 3.39 23.60 -28.16
CA ALA A 59 2.01 23.09 -28.06
C ALA A 59 1.52 23.06 -26.60
N GLN A 60 2.37 22.66 -25.64
CA GLN A 60 2.06 22.69 -24.22
C GLN A 60 1.87 24.11 -23.68
N GLU A 61 2.67 25.08 -24.13
CA GLU A 61 2.51 26.49 -23.77
C GLU A 61 1.17 27.05 -24.25
N LEU A 62 0.74 26.72 -25.47
CA LEU A 62 -0.56 27.11 -26.01
C LEU A 62 -1.73 26.50 -25.20
N GLN A 63 -1.58 25.24 -24.79
CA GLN A 63 -2.56 24.55 -23.97
C GLN A 63 -2.66 25.18 -22.57
N LEU A 64 -1.54 25.55 -21.97
CA LEU A 64 -1.47 26.24 -20.68
C LEU A 64 -2.18 27.62 -20.76
N GLN A 65 -1.94 28.38 -21.84
CA GLN A 65 -2.62 29.65 -22.07
C GLN A 65 -4.14 29.48 -22.24
N HIS A 66 -4.59 28.42 -22.90
CA HIS A 66 -6.00 28.11 -23.04
C HIS A 66 -6.65 27.81 -21.67
N LEU A 67 -6.03 26.95 -20.87
CA LEU A 67 -6.49 26.59 -19.52
C LEU A 67 -6.53 27.80 -18.58
N GLN A 68 -5.54 28.70 -18.67
CA GLN A 68 -5.54 29.94 -17.89
C GLN A 68 -6.74 30.83 -18.24
N LYS A 69 -7.03 31.00 -19.53
CA LYS A 69 -8.22 31.78 -19.98
C LYS A 69 -9.53 31.14 -19.53
N GLU A 70 -9.60 29.80 -19.55
CA GLU A 70 -10.79 29.08 -19.08
C GLU A 70 -10.97 29.21 -17.55
N LEU A 71 -9.88 29.19 -16.80
CA LEU A 71 -9.89 29.44 -15.36
C LEU A 71 -10.36 30.86 -15.04
N GLU A 72 -9.83 31.87 -15.72
CA GLU A 72 -10.25 33.27 -15.57
C GLU A 72 -11.74 33.47 -15.88
N ALA A 73 -12.25 32.79 -16.92
CA ALA A 73 -13.67 32.83 -17.26
C ALA A 73 -14.55 32.20 -16.16
N LYS A 74 -14.12 31.09 -15.60
CA LYS A 74 -14.80 30.40 -14.47
C LYS A 74 -14.75 31.23 -13.18
N VAL A 75 -13.62 31.87 -12.87
CA VAL A 75 -13.48 32.78 -11.72
C VAL A 75 -14.46 33.97 -11.87
N SER A 76 -14.52 34.62 -13.06
CA SER A 76 -15.47 35.70 -13.33
C SER A 76 -16.93 35.25 -13.24
N GLN A 77 -17.22 33.99 -13.59
CA GLN A 77 -18.55 33.42 -13.44
C GLN A 77 -18.92 33.21 -11.97
N ILE A 78 -17.97 32.78 -11.14
CA ILE A 78 -18.13 32.62 -9.69
C ILE A 78 -18.34 33.98 -9.02
N GLU A 79 -17.58 35.00 -9.39
CA GLU A 79 -17.75 36.36 -8.89
C GLU A 79 -19.16 36.93 -9.20
N LYS A 80 -19.63 36.75 -10.44
CA LYS A 80 -21.00 37.13 -10.82
C LYS A 80 -22.08 36.40 -10.06
N LEU A 81 -21.87 35.12 -9.75
CA LEU A 81 -22.79 34.33 -8.91
C LEU A 81 -22.76 34.78 -7.45
N GLN A 82 -21.58 35.15 -6.94
CA GLN A 82 -21.44 35.70 -5.59
C GLN A 82 -22.12 37.05 -5.45
N ASP A 83 -21.97 37.92 -6.44
CA ASP A 83 -22.68 39.24 -6.50
C ASP A 83 -24.19 39.04 -6.59
N ALA A 84 -24.67 38.08 -7.39
CA ALA A 84 -26.11 37.77 -7.50
C ALA A 84 -26.66 37.19 -6.18
N ILE A 85 -25.90 36.45 -5.42
CA ILE A 85 -26.27 35.92 -4.09
C ILE A 85 -26.30 37.06 -3.04
N CYS A 86 -25.37 38.03 -3.14
CA CYS A 86 -25.35 39.19 -2.24
C CYS A 86 -26.50 40.15 -2.50
N TYR A 87 -26.94 40.29 -3.78
CA TYR A 87 -28.04 41.18 -4.15
C TYR A 87 -29.43 40.65 -3.78
N ASN A 88 -29.60 39.33 -3.58
CA ASN A 88 -30.89 38.68 -3.28
C ASN A 88 -31.12 38.38 -1.78
N LYS A 89 -30.52 39.15 -0.87
CA LYS A 89 -30.78 39.01 0.56
C LYS A 89 -32.19 39.43 1.03
N ASP A 90 -32.96 40.06 0.17
CA ASP A 90 -34.28 40.62 0.54
C ASP A 90 -35.50 40.03 -0.19
N MET A 91 -35.35 38.97 -0.99
CA MET A 91 -36.49 38.33 -1.66
C MET A 91 -36.49 36.83 -1.51
N VAL A 92 -37.42 36.29 -0.77
CA VAL A 92 -37.71 34.85 -0.68
C VAL A 92 -38.40 34.40 -1.98
N PRO A 93 -37.84 33.49 -2.77
CA PRO A 93 -38.48 33.00 -4.01
C PRO A 93 -39.66 32.07 -3.70
N SER A 94 -40.73 32.18 -4.49
CA SER A 94 -41.90 31.33 -4.41
C SER A 94 -41.60 29.87 -4.78
N PRO A 95 -42.37 28.89 -4.28
CA PRO A 95 -42.10 27.48 -4.44
C PRO A 95 -42.12 26.90 -5.87
N SER A 96 -42.53 27.72 -6.86
CA SER A 96 -42.66 27.23 -8.26
C SER A 96 -41.40 27.38 -9.11
N ALA A 97 -40.40 28.18 -8.69
CA ALA A 97 -39.16 28.40 -9.44
C ALA A 97 -38.05 27.34 -9.18
N LEU A 98 -38.25 26.43 -8.23
CA LEU A 98 -37.24 25.52 -7.77
C LEU A 98 -37.28 24.11 -8.41
N ARG A 99 -38.13 23.89 -9.41
CA ARG A 99 -38.33 22.53 -9.99
C ARG A 99 -37.29 22.12 -11.04
N HIS A 100 -36.33 22.93 -11.38
CA HIS A 100 -35.32 22.65 -12.42
C HIS A 100 -33.85 22.65 -11.95
N LEU A 101 -33.62 22.70 -10.65
CA LEU A 101 -32.26 22.49 -10.10
C LEU A 101 -32.18 21.08 -9.54
N SER A 102 -31.15 20.35 -9.95
CA SER A 102 -30.96 18.96 -9.50
C SER A 102 -30.92 18.89 -7.97
N CYS A 103 -31.47 17.82 -7.38
CA CYS A 103 -31.60 17.58 -5.94
C CYS A 103 -30.30 17.79 -5.15
N HIS A 104 -29.15 17.71 -5.78
CA HIS A 104 -27.82 17.84 -5.15
C HIS A 104 -27.46 19.28 -4.79
N CYS A 105 -27.91 20.27 -5.55
CA CYS A 105 -27.62 21.69 -5.24
C CYS A 105 -28.48 22.26 -4.11
N LEU A 106 -29.68 21.71 -3.88
CA LEU A 106 -30.64 22.28 -2.90
C LEU A 106 -30.32 21.88 -1.45
N SER A 107 -29.66 20.74 -1.22
CA SER A 107 -29.24 20.33 0.14
C SER A 107 -28.05 21.16 0.66
N VAL A 108 -27.29 21.79 -0.24
CA VAL A 108 -26.06 22.54 0.07
C VAL A 108 -26.34 24.01 0.41
N ILE A 109 -27.38 24.61 -0.19
CA ILE A 109 -27.69 26.03 -0.03
C ILE A 109 -28.27 26.37 1.35
N ASN A 110 -28.88 25.40 2.04
CA ASN A 110 -29.53 25.63 3.35
C ASN A 110 -28.62 25.43 4.58
N GLN A 111 -27.31 25.27 4.39
CA GLN A 111 -26.39 24.96 5.47
C GLN A 111 -25.18 25.89 5.42
N GLY A 112 -24.97 26.66 6.48
CA GLY A 112 -23.98 27.74 6.60
C GLY A 112 -22.51 27.39 6.18
N PRO A 113 -21.61 28.39 6.18
CA PRO A 113 -20.28 28.36 5.55
C PRO A 113 -19.36 27.20 5.94
N SER A 114 -19.59 26.57 7.09
CA SER A 114 -18.77 25.45 7.58
C SER A 114 -18.98 24.13 6.82
N ARG A 115 -20.11 23.97 6.12
CA ARG A 115 -20.40 22.74 5.35
C ARG A 115 -19.87 22.78 3.90
N PHE A 116 -19.78 23.97 3.30
CA PHE A 116 -19.15 24.13 1.97
C PHE A 116 -17.66 23.76 2.01
N HIS A 117 -16.98 24.15 3.07
CA HIS A 117 -15.57 23.78 3.25
C HIS A 117 -15.38 22.26 3.47
N ARG A 118 -16.34 21.63 4.13
CA ARG A 118 -16.35 20.19 4.37
C ARG A 118 -16.64 19.39 3.10
N ALA A 119 -17.61 19.83 2.28
CA ALA A 119 -17.92 19.19 0.99
C ALA A 119 -16.76 19.28 0.00
N ALA A 120 -16.08 20.44 -0.08
CA ALA A 120 -14.91 20.61 -0.94
C ALA A 120 -13.72 19.74 -0.51
N LEU A 121 -13.50 19.57 0.80
CA LEU A 121 -12.49 18.65 1.35
C LEU A 121 -12.84 17.19 1.07
N GLU A 122 -14.12 16.82 1.10
CA GLU A 122 -14.59 15.45 0.81
C GLU A 122 -14.44 15.09 -0.67
N VAL A 123 -14.75 16.02 -1.59
CA VAL A 123 -14.50 15.83 -3.04
C VAL A 123 -13.01 15.69 -3.32
N HIS A 124 -12.17 16.52 -2.70
CA HIS A 124 -10.72 16.44 -2.86
C HIS A 124 -10.15 15.12 -2.30
N ARG A 125 -10.71 14.63 -1.19
CA ARG A 125 -10.35 13.32 -0.61
C ARG A 125 -10.74 12.18 -1.55
N ARG A 126 -11.94 12.21 -2.16
CA ARG A 126 -12.39 11.21 -3.12
C ARG A 126 -11.48 11.11 -4.34
N LEU A 127 -11.06 12.25 -4.90
CA LEU A 127 -10.12 12.28 -6.01
C LEU A 127 -8.78 11.67 -5.62
N LYS A 128 -8.23 12.01 -4.46
CA LYS A 128 -6.99 11.41 -3.93
C LYS A 128 -7.12 9.92 -3.62
N ALA A 129 -8.24 9.47 -3.06
CA ALA A 129 -8.47 8.06 -2.73
C ALA A 129 -8.59 7.18 -4.00
N LYS A 130 -9.07 7.74 -5.11
CA LYS A 130 -9.11 7.03 -6.40
C LYS A 130 -7.73 6.89 -7.05
N GLU A 131 -6.76 7.73 -6.71
CA GLU A 131 -5.41 7.68 -7.30
C GLU A 131 -4.51 6.61 -6.68
N GLY A 132 -4.77 6.11 -5.47
CA GLY A 132 -3.95 5.12 -4.75
C GLY A 132 -2.45 5.43 -4.81
N VAL A 133 -1.69 5.03 -3.82
CA VAL A 133 -0.23 5.19 -3.84
C VAL A 133 0.40 3.83 -4.10
N SER A 134 1.24 3.71 -5.12
CA SER A 134 2.02 2.50 -5.38
C SER A 134 3.48 2.83 -5.61
N ALA A 135 4.36 2.14 -4.91
CA ALA A 135 5.81 2.16 -5.14
C ALA A 135 6.29 0.71 -5.16
N GLU A 136 6.45 0.16 -6.36
CA GLU A 136 7.03 -1.16 -6.53
C GLU A 136 8.52 -1.15 -6.15
N PRO A 137 8.96 -2.09 -5.30
CA PRO A 137 10.35 -2.48 -5.31
C PRO A 137 10.62 -3.14 -6.66
N THR A 138 11.73 -2.82 -7.30
CA THR A 138 12.13 -3.42 -8.57
C THR A 138 12.12 -4.94 -8.47
N SER A 139 11.18 -5.54 -9.20
CA SER A 139 10.98 -6.97 -9.51
C SER A 139 11.50 -8.00 -8.51
N GLU A 140 10.59 -8.68 -7.82
CA GLU A 140 10.83 -9.97 -7.15
C GLU A 140 11.41 -11.04 -8.12
N ASN A 141 11.31 -10.85 -9.44
CA ASN A 141 11.91 -11.71 -10.47
C ASN A 141 13.43 -11.74 -10.44
N PHE A 142 14.09 -10.83 -9.73
CA PHE A 142 15.54 -10.89 -9.54
C PHE A 142 15.97 -11.93 -8.48
N CYS A 143 15.05 -12.38 -7.62
CA CYS A 143 15.33 -13.40 -6.59
C CYS A 143 15.20 -14.85 -7.07
N GLY A 144 14.65 -15.10 -8.25
CA GLY A 144 14.34 -16.46 -8.75
C GLY A 144 15.48 -17.19 -9.48
N GLY A 145 16.71 -16.69 -9.55
CA GLY A 145 17.71 -17.37 -10.36
C GLY A 145 19.17 -16.96 -10.25
N LEU A 146 19.53 -16.02 -9.42
CA LEU A 146 20.94 -15.61 -9.27
C LEU A 146 21.43 -15.92 -7.87
N ARG A 147 22.28 -16.94 -7.80
CA ARG A 147 23.17 -17.21 -6.66
C ARG A 147 23.88 -15.92 -6.25
N THR A 148 23.93 -15.69 -4.97
CA THR A 148 24.54 -14.67 -4.12
C THR A 148 25.95 -14.16 -4.48
N SER A 149 26.35 -14.05 -5.73
CA SER A 149 27.72 -13.69 -6.04
C SER A 149 27.96 -12.49 -6.98
N GLU A 150 26.95 -11.91 -7.63
CA GLU A 150 27.22 -10.81 -8.56
C GLU A 150 26.09 -9.76 -8.71
N MET A 151 25.52 -9.25 -7.61
CA MET A 151 25.08 -7.86 -7.63
C MET A 151 26.23 -7.01 -7.11
N SER A 152 27.09 -6.56 -8.02
CA SER A 152 27.97 -5.46 -7.71
C SER A 152 27.08 -4.23 -7.51
N PHE A 153 26.65 -3.97 -6.25
CA PHE A 153 26.51 -2.60 -5.81
C PHE A 153 27.76 -1.91 -6.35
N THR A 154 27.62 -0.93 -7.22
CA THR A 154 28.76 -0.09 -7.61
C THR A 154 29.47 0.20 -6.32
N LYS A 155 30.66 -0.39 -6.12
CA LYS A 155 31.43 -0.27 -4.89
C LYS A 155 31.49 1.20 -4.58
N ALA A 156 30.62 1.67 -3.70
CA ALA A 156 30.66 3.03 -3.21
C ALA A 156 32.09 3.25 -2.72
N LEU A 157 32.71 4.29 -3.18
CA LEU A 157 34.06 4.70 -2.72
C LEU A 157 34.09 4.49 -1.21
N ARG A 158 35.12 3.77 -0.73
CA ARG A 158 35.25 3.49 0.71
C ARG A 158 35.20 4.81 1.46
N LYS A 159 34.06 5.07 2.12
CA LYS A 159 33.90 6.22 2.99
C LYS A 159 34.88 6.09 4.15
N ASP A 160 35.52 7.18 4.53
CA ASP A 160 36.32 7.23 5.72
C ASP A 160 35.46 7.14 6.99
N SER A 161 36.08 6.96 8.14
CA SER A 161 35.38 6.81 9.42
C SER A 161 34.65 8.11 9.82
N HIS A 162 35.15 9.27 9.43
CA HIS A 162 34.53 10.57 9.71
C HIS A 162 33.22 10.73 8.92
N THR A 163 33.25 10.48 7.63
CA THR A 163 32.08 10.54 6.75
C THR A 163 30.99 9.55 7.19
N ARG A 164 31.37 8.31 7.53
CA ARG A 164 30.40 7.32 8.04
C ARG A 164 29.72 7.82 9.32
N ARG A 165 30.49 8.39 10.23
CA ARG A 165 29.96 8.92 11.49
C ARG A 165 29.05 10.11 11.23
N LEU A 166 29.42 11.05 10.38
CA LEU A 166 28.59 12.20 10.01
C LEU A 166 27.22 11.78 9.45
N ILE A 167 27.19 10.80 8.54
CA ILE A 167 25.93 10.30 7.95
C ILE A 167 25.11 9.56 9.03
N SER A 168 25.75 8.74 9.87
CA SER A 168 25.07 8.02 10.95
C SER A 168 24.47 8.96 11.99
N ASP A 169 25.21 10.00 12.40
CA ASP A 169 24.74 11.01 13.35
C ASP A 169 23.56 11.81 12.74
N ALA A 170 23.61 12.12 11.44
CA ALA A 170 22.52 12.76 10.73
C ALA A 170 21.25 11.88 10.71
N PHE A 171 21.38 10.57 10.50
CA PHE A 171 20.25 9.62 10.56
C PHE A 171 19.66 9.53 11.96
N MET A 172 20.51 9.46 12.99
CA MET A 172 20.06 9.41 14.39
C MET A 172 19.39 10.71 14.86
N SER A 173 19.72 11.83 14.24
CA SER A 173 19.10 13.13 14.52
C SER A 173 17.77 13.34 13.81
N ASN A 174 17.43 12.51 12.80
CA ASN A 174 16.18 12.58 12.05
C ASN A 174 15.08 11.75 12.71
N ASP A 175 13.91 12.33 12.95
CA ASP A 175 12.80 11.70 13.68
C ASP A 175 12.21 10.43 13.03
N PHE A 176 12.39 10.28 11.74
CA PHE A 176 11.92 9.10 10.99
C PHE A 176 13.02 8.04 10.86
N LEU A 177 14.22 8.45 10.48
CA LEU A 177 15.33 7.52 10.22
C LEU A 177 15.86 6.86 11.49
N LYS A 178 15.86 7.55 12.64
CA LYS A 178 16.28 6.98 13.95
C LYS A 178 15.46 5.78 14.42
N LYS A 179 14.28 5.55 13.81
CA LYS A 179 13.41 4.39 14.10
C LYS A 179 13.79 3.13 13.31
N LEU A 180 14.72 3.25 12.37
CA LEU A 180 15.22 2.13 11.60
C LEU A 180 16.19 1.28 12.43
N GLU A 181 16.24 0.01 12.15
CA GLU A 181 17.18 -0.90 12.82
C GLU A 181 18.64 -0.54 12.49
N PRO A 182 19.57 -0.74 13.43
CA PRO A 182 20.98 -0.37 13.25
C PRO A 182 21.62 -1.01 12.01
N GLN A 183 21.18 -2.20 11.61
CA GLN A 183 21.70 -2.89 10.43
C GLN A 183 21.24 -2.17 9.14
N HIS A 184 19.97 -1.80 9.02
CA HIS A 184 19.46 -1.01 7.88
C HIS A 184 20.26 0.30 7.74
N MET A 185 20.47 1.01 8.85
CA MET A 185 21.25 2.27 8.83
C MET A 185 22.68 2.06 8.33
N ARG A 186 23.37 0.99 8.75
CA ARG A 186 24.74 0.69 8.30
C ARG A 186 24.81 0.46 6.80
N GLU A 187 23.92 -0.37 6.29
CA GLU A 187 23.84 -0.66 4.84
C GLU A 187 23.53 0.59 4.03
N MET A 188 22.62 1.44 4.51
CA MET A 188 22.30 2.71 3.86
C MET A 188 23.49 3.65 3.82
N VAL A 189 24.21 3.81 4.95
CA VAL A 189 25.44 4.62 5.03
C VAL A 189 26.47 4.15 4.00
N ASP A 190 26.61 2.83 3.83
CA ASP A 190 27.57 2.25 2.89
C ASP A 190 27.15 2.43 1.43
N CYS A 191 25.86 2.45 1.12
CA CYS A 191 25.33 2.63 -0.23
C CYS A 191 25.18 4.08 -0.69
N MET A 192 25.23 5.09 0.21
CA MET A 192 25.17 6.51 -0.20
C MET A 192 26.36 6.89 -1.07
N TYR A 193 26.12 7.78 -2.04
CA TYR A 193 27.16 8.33 -2.92
C TYR A 193 27.18 9.86 -2.86
N GLU A 194 28.31 10.46 -3.17
CA GLU A 194 28.52 11.91 -3.08
C GLU A 194 28.01 12.61 -4.34
N THR A 195 27.35 13.75 -4.13
CA THR A 195 26.91 14.69 -5.17
C THR A 195 27.30 16.10 -4.77
N ILE A 196 27.69 16.93 -5.75
CA ILE A 196 28.11 18.31 -5.51
C ILE A 196 27.15 19.25 -6.24
N TYR A 197 26.64 20.23 -5.53
CA TYR A 197 25.76 21.26 -6.04
C TYR A 197 26.42 22.62 -5.98
N ALA A 198 26.34 23.38 -7.08
CA ALA A 198 26.84 24.75 -7.14
C ALA A 198 25.89 25.70 -6.41
N GLU A 199 26.35 26.88 -6.07
CA GLU A 199 25.55 27.99 -5.54
C GLU A 199 24.33 28.26 -6.45
N GLU A 200 23.15 28.54 -5.88
CA GLU A 200 21.86 28.75 -6.52
C GLU A 200 21.25 27.51 -7.19
N GLN A 201 21.91 26.37 -7.22
CA GLN A 201 21.40 25.15 -7.81
C GLN A 201 20.32 24.53 -6.92
N LEU A 202 19.24 24.03 -7.56
CA LEU A 202 18.18 23.31 -6.87
C LEU A 202 18.61 21.86 -6.60
N VAL A 203 18.51 21.43 -5.36
CA VAL A 203 18.69 20.04 -4.92
C VAL A 203 17.35 19.30 -4.99
N ILE A 204 16.28 19.96 -4.58
CA ILE A 204 14.91 19.49 -4.55
C ILE A 204 14.00 20.60 -5.05
N GLN A 205 13.00 20.28 -5.86
CA GLN A 205 11.93 21.19 -6.26
C GLN A 205 10.60 20.76 -5.65
N GLU A 206 9.86 21.69 -5.06
CA GLU A 206 8.52 21.46 -4.51
C GLU A 206 7.58 20.92 -5.58
N GLY A 207 6.82 19.85 -5.24
CA GLY A 207 5.87 19.21 -6.14
C GLY A 207 6.45 18.06 -6.98
N ASP A 208 7.78 17.93 -7.10
CA ASP A 208 8.40 16.85 -7.84
C ASP A 208 8.28 15.49 -7.13
N ALA A 209 8.44 14.40 -7.90
CA ALA A 209 8.56 13.06 -7.35
C ALA A 209 9.88 12.94 -6.56
N GLY A 210 9.79 12.45 -5.33
CA GLY A 210 10.96 12.33 -4.47
C GLY A 210 11.65 10.98 -4.57
N ASN A 211 12.77 10.91 -5.29
CA ASN A 211 13.50 9.67 -5.53
C ASN A 211 14.77 9.49 -4.72
N TYR A 212 15.14 10.48 -3.90
CA TYR A 212 16.40 10.47 -3.16
C TYR A 212 16.22 10.93 -1.71
N LEU A 213 17.01 10.33 -0.82
CA LEU A 213 17.32 10.79 0.53
C LEU A 213 18.70 11.46 0.49
N TYR A 214 18.87 12.53 1.22
CA TYR A 214 20.10 13.32 1.24
C TYR A 214 20.62 13.56 2.65
N VAL A 215 21.95 13.68 2.76
CA VAL A 215 22.65 14.18 3.97
C VAL A 215 23.62 15.28 3.55
N LEU A 216 23.48 16.47 4.10
CA LEU A 216 24.39 17.58 3.85
C LEU A 216 25.69 17.34 4.59
N ALA A 217 26.80 17.22 3.85
CA ALA A 217 28.14 17.06 4.40
C ALA A 217 28.84 18.41 4.59
N GLU A 218 28.81 19.28 3.56
CA GLU A 218 29.42 20.59 3.57
C GLU A 218 28.55 21.60 2.82
N GLY A 219 28.63 22.89 3.19
CA GLY A 219 27.89 23.97 2.55
C GLY A 219 26.67 24.42 3.36
N LEU A 220 25.77 25.15 2.71
CA LEU A 220 24.56 25.72 3.30
C LEU A 220 23.41 25.59 2.32
N LEU A 221 22.27 25.06 2.77
CA LEU A 221 21.05 24.96 1.98
C LEU A 221 19.93 25.78 2.60
N GLU A 222 19.01 26.28 1.78
CA GLU A 222 17.79 26.93 2.23
C GLU A 222 16.56 26.14 1.77
N VAL A 223 15.53 26.17 2.62
CA VAL A 223 14.26 25.47 2.41
C VAL A 223 13.17 26.49 2.12
N ILE A 224 12.53 26.37 0.97
CA ILE A 224 11.50 27.29 0.49
C ILE A 224 10.22 26.50 0.24
N GLN A 225 9.09 26.94 0.77
CA GLN A 225 7.78 26.34 0.52
C GLN A 225 6.81 27.41 0.05
N THR A 226 6.13 27.17 -1.08
CA THR A 226 5.22 28.14 -1.70
C THR A 226 5.82 29.57 -1.83
N GLY A 227 7.12 29.63 -2.19
CA GLY A 227 7.87 30.88 -2.35
C GLY A 227 8.33 31.53 -1.03
N LYS A 228 8.02 30.96 0.13
CA LYS A 228 8.41 31.49 1.46
C LYS A 228 9.59 30.70 2.02
N LEU A 229 10.63 31.40 2.44
CA LEU A 229 11.76 30.80 3.14
C LEU A 229 11.30 30.26 4.51
N LEU A 230 11.47 28.97 4.73
CA LEU A 230 11.15 28.29 6.00
C LEU A 230 12.35 28.26 6.94
N GLY A 231 13.56 28.04 6.40
CA GLY A 231 14.76 27.92 7.20
C GLY A 231 16.00 27.58 6.38
N ARG A 232 17.11 27.33 7.07
CA ARG A 232 18.38 26.88 6.48
C ARG A 232 18.83 25.56 7.09
N MET A 233 19.52 24.74 6.31
CA MET A 233 20.09 23.48 6.74
C MET A 233 21.61 23.56 6.74
N HIS A 234 22.20 23.00 7.80
CA HIS A 234 23.66 22.98 8.05
C HIS A 234 24.20 21.55 7.88
N PRO A 235 25.54 21.38 7.75
CA PRO A 235 26.18 20.07 7.72
C PRO A 235 25.72 19.15 8.86
N GLY A 236 25.52 17.84 8.55
CA GLY A 236 24.96 16.86 9.47
C GLY A 236 23.44 16.80 9.47
N THR A 237 22.76 17.48 8.54
CA THR A 237 21.28 17.39 8.39
C THR A 237 20.90 16.38 7.33
N ALA A 238 20.04 15.41 7.68
CA ALA A 238 19.38 14.50 6.73
C ALA A 238 18.05 15.11 6.27
N PHE A 239 17.73 15.02 4.98
CA PHE A 239 16.53 15.62 4.40
C PHE A 239 16.05 14.85 3.17
N GLY A 240 14.77 15.04 2.81
CA GLY A 240 14.14 14.37 1.67
C GLY A 240 13.70 12.93 1.95
N GLU A 241 13.82 12.47 3.21
CA GLU A 241 13.45 11.14 3.69
C GLU A 241 11.96 10.82 3.52
N LEU A 242 11.10 11.81 3.71
CA LEU A 242 9.66 11.63 3.64
C LEU A 242 9.20 11.12 2.26
N ALA A 243 9.81 11.66 1.21
CA ALA A 243 9.47 11.25 -0.14
C ALA A 243 9.95 9.84 -0.46
N ILE A 244 11.12 9.44 0.05
CA ILE A 244 11.67 8.09 -0.19
C ILE A 244 10.93 7.02 0.64
N LEU A 245 10.57 7.36 1.89
CA LEU A 245 9.83 6.47 2.78
C LEU A 245 8.38 6.26 2.32
N TYR A 246 7.69 7.32 1.92
CA TYR A 246 6.24 7.35 1.76
C TYR A 246 5.75 7.57 0.32
N ASN A 247 6.65 7.52 -0.66
CA ASN A 247 6.35 7.74 -2.08
C ASN A 247 5.49 9.00 -2.33
N CYS A 248 5.78 10.08 -1.64
CA CYS A 248 5.05 11.34 -1.79
C CYS A 248 5.85 12.36 -2.63
N LYS A 249 5.15 13.37 -3.13
CA LYS A 249 5.78 14.52 -3.76
C LYS A 249 6.59 15.33 -2.76
N ARG A 250 7.58 16.06 -3.26
CA ARG A 250 8.41 16.97 -2.45
C ARG A 250 7.55 18.07 -1.84
N THR A 251 7.69 18.26 -0.55
CA THR A 251 6.90 19.24 0.23
C THR A 251 7.47 20.63 0.20
N ALA A 252 8.73 20.80 -0.19
CA ALA A 252 9.43 22.07 -0.27
C ALA A 252 10.56 22.03 -1.30
N THR A 253 10.96 23.18 -1.78
CA THR A 253 12.16 23.39 -2.59
C THR A 253 13.38 23.54 -1.70
N VAL A 254 14.48 22.85 -2.03
CA VAL A 254 15.78 22.98 -1.36
C VAL A 254 16.79 23.50 -2.37
N ARG A 255 17.40 24.65 -2.05
CA ARG A 255 18.36 25.36 -2.90
C ARG A 255 19.70 25.52 -2.18
N ALA A 256 20.80 25.37 -2.91
CA ALA A 256 22.13 25.58 -2.40
C ALA A 256 22.43 27.10 -2.30
N VAL A 257 22.80 27.56 -1.12
CA VAL A 257 23.24 28.96 -0.85
C VAL A 257 24.74 29.14 -1.09
N SER A 258 25.49 28.05 -1.01
CA SER A 258 26.91 27.95 -1.33
C SER A 258 27.19 26.62 -2.01
N GLN A 259 28.37 26.46 -2.60
CA GLN A 259 28.79 25.13 -3.07
C GLN A 259 28.59 24.11 -1.93
N SER A 260 27.86 23.05 -2.19
CA SER A 260 27.45 22.08 -1.16
C SER A 260 27.80 20.67 -1.58
N HIS A 261 28.38 19.90 -0.67
CA HIS A 261 28.66 18.48 -0.79
C HIS A 261 27.55 17.70 -0.08
N ILE A 262 26.88 16.80 -0.79
CA ILE A 262 25.67 16.10 -0.33
C ILE A 262 25.81 14.62 -0.60
N TRP A 263 25.58 13.79 0.40
CA TRP A 263 25.44 12.34 0.24
C TRP A 263 24.01 12.01 -0.16
N ALA A 264 23.84 11.21 -1.20
CA ALA A 264 22.53 10.82 -1.74
C ALA A 264 22.34 9.31 -1.69
N LEU A 265 21.11 8.86 -1.42
CA LEU A 265 20.65 7.47 -1.52
C LEU A 265 19.39 7.45 -2.36
N ASP A 266 19.36 6.68 -3.43
CA ASP A 266 18.17 6.53 -4.26
C ASP A 266 17.13 5.61 -3.62
N ARG A 267 15.87 5.77 -4.02
CA ARG A 267 14.72 5.01 -3.49
C ARG A 267 14.86 3.51 -3.72
N GLN A 268 15.31 3.10 -4.89
CA GLN A 268 15.43 1.69 -5.25
C GLN A 268 16.42 0.98 -4.33
N THR A 269 17.59 1.59 -4.11
CA THR A 269 18.60 1.09 -3.19
C THR A 269 18.06 1.04 -1.76
N PHE A 270 17.35 2.10 -1.30
CA PHE A 270 16.69 2.11 0.00
C PHE A 270 15.72 0.95 0.18
N GLN A 271 14.81 0.75 -0.77
CA GLN A 271 13.81 -0.33 -0.71
C GLN A 271 14.46 -1.72 -0.74
N THR A 272 15.51 -1.88 -1.56
CA THR A 272 16.26 -3.14 -1.65
C THR A 272 16.96 -3.45 -0.33
N ILE A 273 17.60 -2.47 0.32
CA ILE A 273 18.22 -2.66 1.64
C ILE A 273 17.17 -3.08 2.67
N MET A 274 16.05 -2.36 2.74
CA MET A 274 14.98 -2.68 3.69
C MET A 274 14.45 -4.10 3.50
N MET A 275 14.18 -4.50 2.26
CA MET A 275 13.68 -5.83 1.93
C MET A 275 14.71 -6.92 2.25
N GLN A 276 15.94 -6.79 1.77
CA GLN A 276 16.98 -7.81 1.92
C GLN A 276 17.38 -8.00 3.39
N THR A 277 17.52 -6.93 4.15
CA THR A 277 17.90 -7.02 5.56
C THR A 277 16.79 -7.66 6.38
N THR A 278 15.54 -7.25 6.18
CA THR A 278 14.39 -7.85 6.88
C THR A 278 14.22 -9.32 6.51
N GLN A 279 14.37 -9.66 5.23
CA GLN A 279 14.29 -11.05 4.77
C GLN A 279 15.44 -11.89 5.32
N ALA A 280 16.66 -11.38 5.35
CA ALA A 280 17.81 -12.09 5.91
C ALA A 280 17.62 -12.37 7.40
N THR A 281 17.16 -11.39 8.18
CA THR A 281 16.87 -11.57 9.62
C THR A 281 15.75 -12.59 9.84
N HIS A 282 14.68 -12.53 9.04
CA HIS A 282 13.60 -13.51 9.12
C HIS A 282 14.09 -14.93 8.79
N GLU A 283 14.92 -15.09 7.76
CA GLU A 283 15.48 -16.37 7.34
C GLU A 283 16.50 -16.93 8.35
N GLU A 284 17.28 -16.04 9.00
CA GLU A 284 18.16 -16.38 10.11
C GLU A 284 17.39 -16.96 11.30
N TYR A 285 16.36 -16.24 11.77
CA TYR A 285 15.52 -16.73 12.87
C TYR A 285 14.72 -17.97 12.50
N PHE A 286 14.22 -18.05 11.27
CA PHE A 286 13.53 -19.25 10.77
C PHE A 286 14.44 -20.47 10.77
N SER A 287 15.66 -20.35 10.23
CA SER A 287 16.66 -21.42 10.22
C SER A 287 17.09 -21.80 11.64
N PHE A 288 17.23 -20.81 12.52
CA PHE A 288 17.54 -21.02 13.92
C PHE A 288 16.41 -21.77 14.65
N LEU A 289 15.15 -21.36 14.52
CA LEU A 289 14.01 -22.06 15.12
C LEU A 289 13.89 -23.50 14.61
N ARG A 290 14.24 -23.74 13.35
CA ARG A 290 14.26 -25.08 12.76
C ARG A 290 15.34 -25.99 13.37
N SER A 291 16.40 -25.43 13.96
CA SER A 291 17.43 -26.17 14.69
C SER A 291 17.02 -26.53 16.13
N VAL A 292 15.98 -25.88 16.67
CA VAL A 292 15.48 -26.12 18.03
C VAL A 292 14.64 -27.40 18.05
N SER A 293 15.03 -28.35 18.90
CA SER A 293 14.44 -29.70 18.95
C SER A 293 12.93 -29.73 19.20
N LEU A 294 12.38 -28.73 19.89
CA LEU A 294 10.95 -28.60 20.15
C LEU A 294 10.14 -28.16 18.93
N LEU A 295 10.77 -27.40 18.01
CA LEU A 295 10.08 -26.68 16.93
C LEU A 295 10.41 -27.23 15.53
N HIS A 296 11.45 -28.09 15.39
CA HIS A 296 11.97 -28.51 14.08
C HIS A 296 10.95 -29.26 13.20
N GLU A 297 9.97 -29.95 13.80
CA GLU A 297 8.93 -30.70 13.07
C GLU A 297 7.72 -29.81 12.63
N LEU A 298 7.72 -28.54 13.03
CA LEU A 298 6.60 -27.64 12.66
C LEU A 298 6.63 -27.30 11.16
N PRO A 299 5.44 -27.16 10.52
CA PRO A 299 5.34 -26.66 9.16
C PRO A 299 5.96 -25.27 9.02
N GLU A 300 6.49 -24.98 7.83
CA GLU A 300 7.10 -23.68 7.50
C GLU A 300 6.19 -22.49 7.82
N GLU A 301 4.89 -22.61 7.53
CA GLU A 301 3.90 -21.58 7.82
C GLU A 301 3.81 -21.25 9.32
N LYS A 302 3.82 -22.27 10.18
CA LYS A 302 3.75 -22.07 11.64
C LYS A 302 5.07 -21.52 12.19
N LEU A 303 6.21 -22.00 11.70
CA LEU A 303 7.52 -21.46 12.08
C LEU A 303 7.66 -19.99 11.68
N SER A 304 7.21 -19.62 10.48
CA SER A 304 7.21 -18.23 10.02
C SER A 304 6.36 -17.33 10.93
N LYS A 305 5.17 -17.79 11.34
CA LYS A 305 4.33 -17.05 12.30
C LYS A 305 4.98 -16.92 13.69
N ILE A 306 5.72 -17.91 14.15
CA ILE A 306 6.49 -17.81 15.39
C ILE A 306 7.58 -16.75 15.22
N VAL A 307 8.32 -16.73 14.11
CA VAL A 307 9.34 -15.71 13.82
C VAL A 307 8.75 -14.31 13.90
N ASP A 308 7.54 -14.12 13.40
CA ASP A 308 6.84 -12.81 13.42
C ASP A 308 6.45 -12.34 14.82
N CYS A 309 6.38 -13.25 15.81
CA CYS A 309 6.05 -12.96 17.21
C CYS A 309 7.28 -12.89 18.13
N LEU A 310 8.48 -13.20 17.59
CA LEU A 310 9.69 -13.18 18.40
C LEU A 310 10.05 -11.76 18.83
N GLU A 311 10.29 -11.61 20.12
CA GLU A 311 10.96 -10.45 20.70
C GLU A 311 12.40 -10.84 21.02
N VAL A 312 13.29 -9.86 21.02
CA VAL A 312 14.71 -10.09 21.29
C VAL A 312 15.08 -9.35 22.54
N ASP A 313 15.44 -10.10 23.59
CA ASP A 313 15.90 -9.54 24.85
C ASP A 313 17.40 -9.76 25.05
N TYR A 314 18.08 -8.78 25.63
CA TYR A 314 19.50 -8.78 25.92
C TYR A 314 19.73 -8.77 27.43
N PHE A 315 20.66 -9.60 27.89
CA PHE A 315 20.95 -9.76 29.29
C PHE A 315 22.46 -9.66 29.58
N GLU A 316 22.78 -9.04 30.71
CA GLU A 316 24.14 -8.90 31.18
C GLU A 316 24.51 -10.03 32.14
N LYS A 317 25.81 -10.31 32.25
CA LYS A 317 26.33 -11.35 33.17
C LYS A 317 25.87 -11.15 34.61
N GLY A 318 25.30 -12.19 35.22
CA GLY A 318 24.77 -12.19 36.58
C GLY A 318 23.32 -11.72 36.69
N GLU A 319 22.68 -11.29 35.60
CA GLU A 319 21.28 -10.93 35.57
C GLU A 319 20.40 -12.17 35.65
N TYR A 320 19.31 -12.06 36.41
CA TYR A 320 18.29 -13.12 36.50
C TYR A 320 17.27 -12.96 35.40
N ILE A 321 17.24 -13.87 34.45
CA ILE A 321 16.24 -13.94 33.40
C ILE A 321 14.93 -14.51 33.95
N ILE A 322 15.01 -15.53 34.79
CA ILE A 322 13.91 -16.19 35.50
C ILE A 322 14.28 -16.38 36.95
N ARG A 323 13.31 -16.16 37.87
CA ARG A 323 13.43 -16.46 39.28
C ARG A 323 12.51 -17.58 39.67
N GLU A 324 13.02 -18.56 40.43
CA GLU A 324 12.26 -19.68 40.97
C GLU A 324 11.12 -19.19 41.86
N GLY A 325 9.89 -19.72 41.65
CA GLY A 325 8.70 -19.39 42.41
C GLY A 325 7.90 -18.20 41.87
N GLU A 326 8.41 -17.47 40.86
CA GLU A 326 7.65 -16.42 40.18
C GLU A 326 6.66 -17.01 39.17
N GLU A 327 5.53 -16.31 38.94
CA GLU A 327 4.63 -16.62 37.83
C GLU A 327 5.30 -16.26 36.51
N GLY A 328 5.07 -17.03 35.45
CA GLY A 328 5.66 -16.75 34.16
C GLY A 328 4.82 -17.26 33.01
N ASN A 329 4.76 -16.43 31.98
CA ASN A 329 4.05 -16.69 30.74
C ASN A 329 4.93 -16.67 29.48
N THR A 330 6.26 -16.59 29.67
CA THR A 330 7.22 -16.44 28.58
C THR A 330 8.12 -17.67 28.43
N PHE A 331 8.44 -17.97 27.18
CA PHE A 331 9.36 -19.00 26.72
C PHE A 331 10.56 -18.34 26.06
N PHE A 332 11.75 -18.85 26.35
CA PHE A 332 13.02 -18.28 25.91
C PHE A 332 13.84 -19.31 25.14
N ILE A 333 14.48 -18.85 24.05
CA ILE A 333 15.45 -19.63 23.26
C ILE A 333 16.76 -18.85 23.20
N ILE A 334 17.87 -19.43 23.57
CA ILE A 334 19.19 -18.76 23.59
C ILE A 334 19.70 -18.68 22.16
N SER A 335 19.78 -17.47 21.61
CA SER A 335 20.37 -17.22 20.29
C SER A 335 21.84 -16.87 20.35
N LYS A 336 22.31 -16.31 21.47
CA LYS A 336 23.72 -16.00 21.72
C LYS A 336 24.02 -16.04 23.22
N GLY A 337 25.19 -16.54 23.58
CA GLY A 337 25.66 -16.58 24.97
C GLY A 337 25.30 -17.87 25.70
N GLU A 338 25.42 -17.84 27.03
CA GLU A 338 25.26 -18.98 27.93
C GLU A 338 24.52 -18.56 29.21
N VAL A 339 23.65 -19.44 29.73
CA VAL A 339 22.95 -19.23 31.01
C VAL A 339 23.15 -20.38 31.97
N ILE A 340 23.06 -20.12 33.26
CA ILE A 340 23.19 -21.11 34.34
C ILE A 340 21.82 -21.35 34.95
N VAL A 341 21.42 -22.62 35.06
CA VAL A 341 20.20 -23.04 35.77
C VAL A 341 20.58 -23.40 37.20
N THR A 342 19.90 -22.73 38.17
CA THR A 342 20.07 -23.03 39.60
C THR A 342 18.73 -23.30 40.27
N GLN A 343 18.70 -24.12 41.29
CA GLN A 343 17.47 -24.44 42.02
C GLN A 343 17.75 -24.53 43.53
N LYS A 344 16.79 -24.12 44.33
CA LYS A 344 16.81 -24.26 45.79
C LYS A 344 16.67 -25.74 46.17
N THR A 345 17.58 -26.25 46.97
CA THR A 345 17.53 -27.60 47.55
C THR A 345 17.21 -27.49 49.04
N GLU A 346 16.29 -28.33 49.52
CA GLU A 346 15.93 -28.34 50.96
C GLU A 346 17.19 -28.58 51.81
N GLY A 347 17.45 -27.70 52.77
CA GLY A 347 18.57 -27.77 53.68
C GLY A 347 19.85 -27.01 53.28
N LEU A 348 19.89 -26.34 52.15
CA LEU A 348 21.02 -25.51 51.70
C LEU A 348 20.62 -24.03 51.63
N ALA A 349 21.50 -23.17 52.11
CA ALA A 349 21.25 -21.71 52.15
C ALA A 349 21.32 -21.06 50.75
N GLU A 350 22.08 -21.64 49.82
CA GLU A 350 22.28 -21.08 48.46
C GLU A 350 21.73 -22.04 47.38
N PRO A 351 21.16 -21.53 46.29
CA PRO A 351 20.69 -22.35 45.18
C PRO A 351 21.86 -23.12 44.53
N GLN A 352 21.67 -24.41 44.22
CA GLN A 352 22.68 -25.21 43.55
C GLN A 352 22.60 -25.09 42.04
N LYS A 353 23.78 -25.04 41.39
CA LYS A 353 23.86 -25.13 39.93
C LYS A 353 23.47 -26.52 39.47
N ILE A 354 22.45 -26.61 38.59
CA ILE A 354 21.96 -27.85 38.02
C ILE A 354 22.65 -28.15 36.67
N LYS A 355 22.57 -27.16 35.74
CA LYS A 355 23.13 -27.26 34.39
C LYS A 355 23.46 -25.91 33.80
N THR A 356 24.16 -25.93 32.71
CA THR A 356 24.40 -24.77 31.85
C THR A 356 23.69 -24.97 30.52
N LEU A 357 23.07 -23.94 29.97
CA LEU A 357 22.42 -23.95 28.67
C LEU A 357 23.11 -22.94 27.76
N GLY A 358 23.30 -23.33 26.48
CA GLY A 358 23.98 -22.53 25.45
C GLY A 358 23.09 -22.26 24.24
N VAL A 359 23.70 -21.76 23.18
CA VAL A 359 23.00 -21.42 21.93
C VAL A 359 22.24 -22.64 21.38
N GLY A 360 20.95 -22.43 21.03
CA GLY A 360 20.02 -23.44 20.56
C GLY A 360 19.27 -24.18 21.68
N ASP A 361 19.69 -24.03 22.94
CA ASP A 361 18.92 -24.49 24.08
C ASP A 361 17.78 -23.51 24.40
N TYR A 362 16.77 -24.02 25.10
CA TYR A 362 15.59 -23.28 25.49
C TYR A 362 15.22 -23.54 26.95
N PHE A 363 14.45 -22.61 27.53
CA PHE A 363 13.98 -22.72 28.90
C PHE A 363 12.63 -21.97 29.07
N GLY A 364 11.91 -22.32 30.15
CA GLY A 364 10.58 -21.74 30.43
C GLY A 364 9.47 -22.41 29.62
N GLU A 365 9.71 -23.58 29.01
CA GLU A 365 8.73 -24.32 28.20
C GLU A 365 7.47 -24.71 28.95
N LYS A 366 7.56 -24.91 30.27
CA LYS A 366 6.38 -25.17 31.13
C LYS A 366 5.37 -24.00 31.07
N ALA A 367 5.85 -22.78 30.87
CA ALA A 367 4.99 -21.63 30.72
C ALA A 367 4.08 -21.66 29.48
N LEU A 368 4.42 -22.48 28.46
CA LEU A 368 3.57 -22.71 27.29
C LEU A 368 2.42 -23.70 27.58
N ILE A 369 2.61 -24.57 28.60
CA ILE A 369 1.71 -25.70 28.90
C ILE A 369 0.76 -25.38 30.03
N SER A 370 1.26 -24.76 31.09
CA SER A 370 0.49 -24.54 32.33
C SER A 370 0.77 -23.17 32.96
N GLU A 371 -0.12 -22.74 33.85
CA GLU A 371 0.05 -21.52 34.63
C GLU A 371 0.86 -21.76 35.92
N ASP A 372 1.78 -22.70 35.87
CA ASP A 372 2.63 -23.04 37.01
C ASP A 372 3.71 -21.97 37.25
N VAL A 373 4.17 -21.94 38.51
CA VAL A 373 5.32 -21.11 38.89
C VAL A 373 6.62 -21.63 38.33
N ARG A 374 7.60 -20.78 38.16
CA ARG A 374 8.97 -21.09 37.68
C ARG A 374 9.65 -22.09 38.62
N SER A 375 10.14 -23.18 38.08
CA SER A 375 10.73 -24.30 38.87
C SER A 375 12.22 -24.13 39.16
N ALA A 376 12.90 -23.16 38.58
CA ALA A 376 14.31 -22.88 38.75
C ALA A 376 14.67 -21.44 38.43
N ASN A 377 15.82 -20.94 38.90
CA ASN A 377 16.39 -19.69 38.46
C ASN A 377 17.21 -19.89 37.18
N ILE A 378 17.13 -18.91 36.27
CA ILE A 378 17.99 -18.82 35.11
C ILE A 378 18.80 -17.52 35.23
N ILE A 379 20.12 -17.67 35.23
CA ILE A 379 21.04 -16.56 35.45
C ILE A 379 21.98 -16.48 34.24
N CYS A 380 22.14 -15.28 33.70
CA CYS A 380 23.03 -15.00 32.59
C CYS A 380 24.51 -15.22 32.99
N ASN A 381 25.26 -16.00 32.20
CA ASN A 381 26.68 -16.33 32.49
C ASN A 381 27.67 -15.50 31.66
N GLU A 382 27.23 -14.84 30.58
CA GLU A 382 28.06 -14.04 29.69
C GLU A 382 27.38 -12.67 29.44
N ASN A 383 28.18 -11.63 29.16
CA ASN A 383 27.65 -10.34 28.74
C ASN A 383 27.10 -10.44 27.31
N ASP A 384 26.16 -9.58 26.96
CA ASP A 384 25.48 -9.59 25.65
C ASP A 384 24.80 -10.94 25.32
N THR A 385 24.31 -11.66 26.32
CA THR A 385 23.48 -12.86 26.10
C THR A 385 22.17 -12.45 25.48
N GLN A 386 21.83 -13.06 24.34
CA GLN A 386 20.62 -12.75 23.59
C GLN A 386 19.66 -13.93 23.65
N CYS A 387 18.42 -13.66 24.04
CA CYS A 387 17.33 -14.62 24.01
C CYS A 387 16.22 -14.17 23.07
N LEU A 388 15.72 -15.10 22.27
CA LEU A 388 14.46 -14.94 21.55
C LEU A 388 13.32 -15.30 22.49
N VAL A 389 12.35 -14.42 22.61
CA VAL A 389 11.29 -14.49 23.61
C VAL A 389 9.93 -14.60 22.91
N VAL A 390 9.12 -15.54 23.40
CA VAL A 390 7.72 -15.70 22.97
C VAL A 390 6.84 -15.81 24.21
N ASP A 391 5.77 -15.03 24.29
CA ASP A 391 4.78 -15.21 25.33
C ASP A 391 3.77 -16.32 25.00
N ARG A 392 3.17 -16.90 26.04
CA ARG A 392 2.21 -18.01 25.94
C ARG A 392 0.99 -17.65 25.09
N GLU A 393 0.48 -16.44 25.24
CA GLU A 393 -0.73 -16.03 24.54
C GLU A 393 -0.49 -15.98 23.04
N ASN A 394 0.59 -15.34 22.60
CA ASN A 394 0.99 -15.29 21.20
C ASN A 394 1.31 -16.67 20.65
N PHE A 395 2.07 -17.48 21.38
CA PHE A 395 2.38 -18.85 20.95
C PHE A 395 1.11 -19.68 20.72
N ASN A 396 0.21 -19.72 21.71
CA ASN A 396 -1.04 -20.48 21.62
C ASN A 396 -1.97 -19.97 20.51
N GLN A 397 -2.00 -18.66 20.27
CA GLN A 397 -2.82 -18.05 19.23
C GLN A 397 -2.29 -18.30 17.81
N MET A 398 -0.97 -18.46 17.65
CA MET A 398 -0.35 -18.68 16.35
C MET A 398 -0.23 -20.16 15.99
N VAL A 399 0.11 -21.00 16.96
CA VAL A 399 0.44 -22.40 16.73
C VAL A 399 -0.66 -23.33 17.23
N GLY A 400 -1.42 -22.91 18.23
CA GLY A 400 -2.34 -23.71 19.02
C GLY A 400 -1.75 -24.08 20.35
N THR A 401 -2.57 -24.66 21.24
CA THR A 401 -2.09 -25.13 22.54
C THR A 401 -1.02 -26.22 22.36
N TYR A 402 -0.17 -26.36 23.35
CA TYR A 402 0.86 -27.40 23.32
C TYR A 402 0.27 -28.82 23.13
N GLU A 403 -0.91 -29.07 23.68
CA GLU A 403 -1.64 -30.35 23.49
C GLU A 403 -2.14 -30.49 22.06
N GLU A 404 -2.67 -29.44 21.44
CA GLU A 404 -3.04 -29.42 20.02
C GLU A 404 -1.82 -29.58 19.12
N LEU A 405 -0.69 -28.98 19.51
CA LEU A 405 0.58 -29.13 18.80
C LEU A 405 1.09 -30.58 18.83
N GLN A 406 1.06 -31.23 20.00
CA GLN A 406 1.43 -32.65 20.12
C GLN A 406 0.46 -33.56 19.35
N ALA A 407 -0.84 -33.26 19.38
CA ALA A 407 -1.83 -34.01 18.61
C ALA A 407 -1.60 -33.82 17.10
N TYR A 408 -1.37 -32.59 16.67
CA TYR A 408 -1.05 -32.25 15.28
C TYR A 408 0.21 -32.96 14.78
N LEU A 409 1.29 -32.99 15.56
CA LEU A 409 2.53 -33.68 15.21
C LEU A 409 2.30 -35.19 15.09
N LYS A 410 1.49 -35.79 15.96
CA LYS A 410 1.10 -37.21 15.87
C LYS A 410 0.23 -37.49 14.64
N ASP A 411 -0.72 -36.64 14.31
CA ASP A 411 -1.60 -36.77 13.17
C ASP A 411 -0.87 -36.47 11.86
N TYR A 412 0.04 -35.49 11.82
CA TYR A 412 0.88 -35.15 10.67
C TYR A 412 1.81 -36.32 10.28
N VAL A 413 2.45 -36.96 11.25
CA VAL A 413 3.24 -38.21 11.01
C VAL A 413 2.35 -39.33 10.49
N ARG A 414 1.07 -39.38 10.91
CA ARG A 414 0.08 -40.35 10.45
C ARG A 414 -0.46 -40.01 9.06
N GLU A 415 -0.66 -38.74 8.73
CA GLU A 415 -1.12 -38.32 7.41
C GLU A 415 -0.04 -38.40 6.33
N LEU A 416 1.25 -38.23 6.65
CA LEU A 416 2.35 -38.52 5.74
C LEU A 416 2.39 -40.00 5.35
N SER A 417 1.81 -40.89 6.16
CA SER A 417 1.69 -42.33 5.88
C SER A 417 0.40 -42.69 5.13
N ILE A 418 -0.55 -41.78 4.95
CA ILE A 418 -1.82 -42.02 4.23
C ILE A 418 -1.91 -40.98 3.10
N SER A 419 -1.21 -41.31 2.02
CA SER A 419 -1.07 -40.58 0.77
C SER A 419 -2.33 -40.01 0.12
N ASP A 420 -2.12 -38.92 -0.59
CA ASP A 420 -2.59 -38.46 -1.93
C ASP A 420 -4.05 -38.66 -2.38
N GLU A 421 -4.81 -39.60 -1.85
CA GLU A 421 -6.18 -39.85 -2.35
C GLU A 421 -7.29 -39.01 -1.70
N ARG A 422 -7.06 -38.32 -0.60
CA ARG A 422 -8.08 -37.53 0.11
C ARG A 422 -8.04 -36.02 -0.11
N ARG A 423 -7.06 -35.48 -0.84
CA ARG A 423 -7.02 -34.03 -1.17
C ARG A 423 -8.08 -33.56 -2.16
N ASN A 424 -8.77 -34.50 -2.83
CA ASN A 424 -9.79 -34.18 -3.83
C ASN A 424 -11.24 -34.31 -3.35
N ALA A 425 -11.51 -34.51 -2.07
CA ALA A 425 -12.85 -34.90 -1.64
C ALA A 425 -13.44 -34.12 -0.46
N GLN A 426 -13.10 -32.84 -0.21
CA GLN A 426 -13.90 -32.03 0.75
C GLN A 426 -13.85 -30.53 0.46
N THR A 427 -14.42 -30.11 -0.66
CA THR A 427 -15.12 -28.84 -0.76
C THR A 427 -16.46 -29.14 -1.38
N HIS A 428 -17.48 -29.39 -0.56
CA HIS A 428 -18.85 -29.26 -1.06
C HIS A 428 -19.10 -27.77 -1.25
N PRO A 429 -19.31 -27.31 -2.51
CA PRO A 429 -19.80 -25.95 -2.72
C PRO A 429 -21.18 -25.86 -2.07
N PRO A 430 -21.53 -24.70 -1.48
CA PRO A 430 -22.91 -24.47 -1.05
C PRO A 430 -23.83 -24.78 -2.22
N LYS A 431 -24.99 -25.38 -1.95
CA LYS A 431 -26.03 -25.62 -2.96
C LYS A 431 -26.52 -24.26 -3.47
N VAL A 432 -25.85 -23.76 -4.49
CA VAL A 432 -26.30 -22.60 -5.26
C VAL A 432 -27.51 -23.08 -6.07
N ASP A 433 -28.53 -22.22 -6.16
CA ASP A 433 -29.75 -22.53 -6.95
C ASP A 433 -29.33 -22.97 -8.36
N SER A 434 -29.80 -24.14 -8.79
CA SER A 434 -29.39 -24.72 -10.07
C SER A 434 -29.69 -23.81 -11.26
N ALA A 435 -30.68 -22.92 -11.13
CA ALA A 435 -31.05 -21.93 -12.13
C ALA A 435 -30.02 -20.80 -12.28
N GLU A 436 -29.47 -20.27 -11.16
CA GLU A 436 -28.43 -19.21 -11.17
C GLU A 436 -27.12 -19.73 -11.77
N VAL A 437 -26.75 -20.97 -11.46
CA VAL A 437 -25.57 -21.63 -12.04
C VAL A 437 -25.70 -21.82 -13.54
N GLN A 438 -26.87 -22.23 -14.00
CA GLN A 438 -27.17 -22.42 -15.44
C GLN A 438 -27.12 -21.07 -16.19
N GLU A 439 -27.70 -20.02 -15.62
CA GLU A 439 -27.67 -18.68 -16.23
C GLU A 439 -26.26 -18.12 -16.30
N LEU A 440 -25.46 -18.27 -15.23
CA LEU A 440 -24.06 -17.85 -15.22
C LEU A 440 -23.25 -18.62 -16.28
N GLN A 441 -23.47 -19.91 -16.44
CA GLN A 441 -22.78 -20.69 -17.47
C GLN A 441 -23.19 -20.23 -18.88
N ARG A 442 -24.48 -20.00 -19.13
CA ARG A 442 -24.96 -19.41 -20.37
C ARG A 442 -24.31 -18.10 -20.73
N LEU A 443 -24.18 -17.18 -19.74
CA LEU A 443 -23.50 -15.90 -19.92
C LEU A 443 -22.02 -16.08 -20.26
N ARG A 444 -21.33 -16.99 -19.58
CA ARG A 444 -19.92 -17.32 -19.89
C ARG A 444 -19.77 -17.87 -21.31
N ASP A 445 -20.63 -18.80 -21.72
CA ASP A 445 -20.61 -19.39 -23.06
C ASP A 445 -20.85 -18.30 -24.12
N ARG A 446 -21.82 -17.40 -23.89
CA ARG A 446 -22.12 -16.28 -24.80
C ARG A 446 -20.94 -15.31 -24.93
N VAL A 447 -20.34 -14.90 -23.79
CA VAL A 447 -19.17 -14.00 -23.76
C VAL A 447 -17.94 -14.67 -24.41
N ALA A 448 -17.78 -15.99 -24.31
CA ALA A 448 -16.68 -16.70 -24.94
C ALA A 448 -16.69 -16.62 -26.49
N LEU A 449 -17.84 -16.35 -27.08
CA LEU A 449 -18.00 -16.21 -28.53
C LEU A 449 -17.62 -14.80 -29.05
N LEU A 450 -17.43 -13.80 -28.19
CA LEU A 450 -17.07 -12.43 -28.60
C LEU A 450 -15.67 -12.39 -29.22
N LEU A 451 -15.46 -11.51 -30.20
CA LEU A 451 -14.17 -11.35 -30.87
C LEU A 451 -13.13 -10.70 -29.96
N GLU A 452 -11.95 -11.28 -29.89
CA GLU A 452 -10.88 -10.85 -28.95
C GLU A 452 -10.36 -9.43 -29.20
N HIS A 453 -10.26 -9.03 -30.50
CA HIS A 453 -9.68 -7.74 -30.89
C HIS A 453 -10.70 -6.64 -31.21
N GLN A 454 -11.98 -6.95 -31.16
CA GLN A 454 -13.05 -6.01 -31.55
C GLN A 454 -14.26 -6.14 -30.62
N PRO A 455 -14.11 -5.87 -29.30
CA PRO A 455 -15.20 -6.06 -28.33
C PRO A 455 -16.44 -5.22 -28.68
N PHE A 456 -16.26 -4.03 -29.25
CA PHE A 456 -17.35 -3.08 -29.58
C PHE A 456 -18.15 -3.46 -30.83
N GLN A 457 -17.84 -4.56 -31.52
CA GLN A 457 -18.74 -5.09 -32.55
C GLN A 457 -20.01 -5.68 -31.93
N GLU A 458 -19.89 -6.33 -30.76
CA GLU A 458 -20.98 -7.02 -30.06
C GLU A 458 -21.40 -6.30 -28.76
N LEU A 459 -20.59 -5.38 -28.24
CA LEU A 459 -20.86 -4.59 -27.05
C LEU A 459 -21.21 -3.15 -27.43
N GLU A 460 -22.31 -2.65 -26.88
CA GLU A 460 -22.76 -1.26 -27.00
C GLU A 460 -22.47 -0.52 -25.69
N VAL A 461 -21.79 0.62 -25.77
CA VAL A 461 -21.51 1.47 -24.60
C VAL A 461 -22.76 2.28 -24.28
N ILE A 462 -23.22 2.20 -23.04
CA ILE A 462 -24.41 2.90 -22.53
C ILE A 462 -24.00 4.16 -21.78
N ALA A 463 -23.02 4.06 -20.87
CA ALA A 463 -22.58 5.18 -20.05
C ALA A 463 -21.18 4.91 -19.46
N THR A 464 -20.47 5.95 -19.04
CA THR A 464 -19.26 5.82 -18.25
C THR A 464 -19.61 5.77 -16.76
N LEU A 465 -19.23 4.70 -16.06
CA LEU A 465 -19.46 4.49 -14.62
C LEU A 465 -18.37 5.10 -13.75
N GLY A 466 -17.16 5.24 -14.27
CA GLY A 466 -16.03 5.78 -13.51
C GLY A 466 -14.83 6.11 -14.38
N VAL A 467 -14.03 7.10 -13.94
CA VAL A 467 -12.78 7.52 -14.57
C VAL A 467 -11.69 7.54 -13.51
N GLY A 468 -10.54 6.96 -13.81
CA GLY A 468 -9.37 6.90 -12.92
C GLY A 468 -8.06 7.14 -13.67
N GLY A 469 -6.93 7.13 -12.95
CA GLY A 469 -5.61 7.38 -13.52
C GLY A 469 -5.22 6.42 -14.65
N PHE A 470 -5.65 5.16 -14.57
CA PHE A 470 -5.32 4.12 -15.56
C PHE A 470 -6.28 4.04 -16.74
N GLY A 471 -7.44 4.67 -16.67
CA GLY A 471 -8.46 4.60 -17.71
C GLY A 471 -9.87 4.83 -17.18
N ARG A 472 -10.84 4.10 -17.71
CA ARG A 472 -12.27 4.28 -17.39
C ARG A 472 -13.02 2.95 -17.29
N VAL A 473 -14.18 2.98 -16.67
CA VAL A 473 -15.11 1.85 -16.58
C VAL A 473 -16.39 2.23 -17.29
N GLU A 474 -16.77 1.46 -18.32
CA GLU A 474 -17.96 1.68 -19.13
C GLU A 474 -19.05 0.68 -18.75
N LEU A 475 -20.29 1.16 -18.64
CA LEU A 475 -21.48 0.30 -18.69
C LEU A 475 -21.69 -0.10 -20.14
N VAL A 476 -21.61 -1.39 -20.40
CA VAL A 476 -21.83 -1.94 -21.74
C VAL A 476 -22.95 -2.98 -21.72
N LYS A 477 -23.67 -3.13 -22.82
CA LYS A 477 -24.62 -4.21 -23.02
C LYS A 477 -24.27 -5.04 -24.23
N LEU A 478 -24.68 -6.31 -24.25
CA LEU A 478 -24.67 -7.13 -25.45
C LEU A 478 -25.68 -6.58 -26.45
N LYS A 479 -25.26 -6.43 -27.73
CA LYS A 479 -26.21 -6.11 -28.80
C LYS A 479 -27.28 -7.19 -28.86
N ASP A 480 -28.52 -6.79 -29.08
CA ASP A 480 -29.69 -7.64 -29.13
C ASP A 480 -30.14 -8.31 -27.81
N GLU A 481 -29.49 -8.00 -26.69
CA GLU A 481 -29.85 -8.49 -25.34
C GLU A 481 -29.82 -7.36 -24.32
N ASP A 482 -30.65 -7.42 -23.28
CA ASP A 482 -30.63 -6.46 -22.16
C ASP A 482 -29.60 -6.82 -21.07
N THR A 483 -28.65 -7.69 -21.41
CA THR A 483 -27.60 -8.12 -20.50
C THR A 483 -26.47 -7.11 -20.45
N THR A 484 -26.17 -6.60 -19.27
CA THR A 484 -25.17 -5.52 -19.05
C THR A 484 -23.96 -6.00 -18.28
N PHE A 485 -22.83 -5.36 -18.56
CA PHE A 485 -21.54 -5.60 -17.94
C PHE A 485 -20.82 -4.27 -17.63
N ALA A 486 -19.81 -4.35 -16.78
CA ALA A 486 -18.82 -3.30 -16.62
C ALA A 486 -17.57 -3.63 -17.45
N LEU A 487 -17.17 -2.74 -18.35
CA LEU A 487 -15.96 -2.86 -19.16
C LEU A 487 -14.89 -1.91 -18.62
N LYS A 488 -13.90 -2.45 -17.92
CA LYS A 488 -12.75 -1.67 -17.44
C LYS A 488 -11.76 -1.52 -18.59
N CYS A 489 -11.57 -0.27 -19.06
CA CYS A 489 -10.69 0.10 -20.18
C CYS A 489 -9.39 0.68 -19.61
N ILE A 490 -8.25 0.05 -19.86
CA ILE A 490 -6.96 0.44 -19.30
C ILE A 490 -6.03 0.89 -20.44
N LYS A 491 -5.51 2.11 -20.37
CA LYS A 491 -4.63 2.72 -21.40
C LYS A 491 -3.27 2.03 -21.40
N LYS A 492 -2.93 1.29 -22.48
CA LYS A 492 -1.67 0.50 -22.61
C LYS A 492 -0.43 1.37 -22.46
N LYS A 493 -0.41 2.53 -23.10
CA LYS A 493 0.72 3.46 -23.03
C LYS A 493 0.99 3.91 -21.59
N HIS A 494 -0.05 4.23 -20.82
CA HIS A 494 0.10 4.62 -19.43
C HIS A 494 0.66 3.48 -18.57
N ILE A 495 0.22 2.24 -18.80
CA ILE A 495 0.73 1.04 -18.09
C ILE A 495 2.22 0.82 -18.36
N VAL A 496 2.67 1.01 -19.60
CA VAL A 496 4.09 0.88 -19.96
C VAL A 496 4.92 2.00 -19.34
N ASP A 497 4.46 3.25 -19.44
CA ASP A 497 5.14 4.42 -18.90
C ASP A 497 5.30 4.35 -17.38
N THR A 498 4.31 3.78 -16.68
CA THR A 498 4.31 3.60 -15.22
C THR A 498 4.85 2.24 -14.78
N ARG A 499 5.22 1.34 -15.70
CA ARG A 499 5.73 -0.02 -15.45
C ARG A 499 4.77 -0.89 -14.64
N GLN A 500 3.47 -0.81 -14.93
CA GLN A 500 2.39 -1.49 -14.19
C GLN A 500 1.88 -2.78 -14.87
N GLN A 501 2.62 -3.33 -15.84
CA GLN A 501 2.20 -4.50 -16.63
C GLN A 501 1.90 -5.71 -15.72
N GLU A 502 2.78 -5.99 -14.74
CA GLU A 502 2.61 -7.12 -13.80
C GLU A 502 1.35 -6.97 -12.93
N HIS A 503 1.00 -5.75 -12.53
CA HIS A 503 -0.22 -5.49 -11.77
C HIS A 503 -1.48 -5.81 -12.56
N VAL A 504 -1.51 -5.43 -13.84
CA VAL A 504 -2.66 -5.70 -14.73
C VAL A 504 -2.82 -7.20 -14.95
N TYR A 505 -1.72 -7.93 -15.14
CA TYR A 505 -1.75 -9.40 -15.21
C TYR A 505 -2.15 -10.04 -13.89
N SER A 506 -1.66 -9.53 -12.76
CA SER A 506 -2.04 -10.00 -11.42
C SER A 506 -3.54 -9.84 -11.19
N GLU A 507 -4.11 -8.67 -11.50
CA GLU A 507 -5.55 -8.40 -11.42
C GLU A 507 -6.36 -9.42 -12.23
N LYS A 508 -6.01 -9.62 -13.52
CA LYS A 508 -6.65 -10.63 -14.38
C LYS A 508 -6.59 -12.02 -13.77
N ASN A 509 -5.39 -12.48 -13.40
CA ASN A 509 -5.16 -13.84 -12.92
C ASN A 509 -5.86 -14.11 -11.58
N ILE A 510 -5.92 -13.14 -10.70
CA ILE A 510 -6.63 -13.25 -9.43
C ILE A 510 -8.14 -13.32 -9.68
N LEU A 511 -8.69 -12.40 -10.48
CA LEU A 511 -10.12 -12.38 -10.78
C LEU A 511 -10.60 -13.65 -11.50
N GLN A 512 -9.77 -14.26 -12.36
CA GLN A 512 -10.05 -15.54 -12.99
C GLN A 512 -10.19 -16.71 -11.99
N GLN A 513 -9.44 -16.66 -10.88
CA GLN A 513 -9.43 -17.71 -9.86
C GLN A 513 -10.50 -17.49 -8.79
N THR A 514 -11.08 -16.29 -8.70
CA THR A 514 -12.10 -15.98 -7.69
C THR A 514 -13.47 -16.49 -8.11
N ASN A 515 -14.18 -17.10 -7.17
CA ASN A 515 -15.59 -17.52 -7.34
C ASN A 515 -16.35 -17.27 -6.03
N SER A 516 -16.57 -15.99 -5.72
CA SER A 516 -17.28 -15.55 -4.52
C SER A 516 -18.42 -14.59 -4.90
N THR A 517 -19.56 -14.71 -4.25
CA THR A 517 -20.71 -13.80 -4.44
C THR A 517 -20.44 -12.40 -3.88
N PHE A 518 -19.38 -12.22 -3.08
CA PHE A 518 -18.96 -10.95 -2.46
C PHE A 518 -17.80 -10.28 -3.20
N ILE A 519 -17.38 -10.86 -4.34
CA ILE A 519 -16.34 -10.32 -5.22
C ILE A 519 -16.96 -10.13 -6.60
N ILE A 520 -16.55 -9.08 -7.31
CA ILE A 520 -17.00 -8.84 -8.67
C ILE A 520 -16.58 -9.99 -9.59
N ARG A 521 -17.51 -10.51 -10.39
CA ARG A 521 -17.22 -11.63 -11.30
C ARG A 521 -16.45 -11.16 -12.52
N PHE A 522 -15.46 -11.92 -12.91
CA PHE A 522 -14.72 -11.76 -14.16
C PHE A 522 -15.31 -12.67 -15.24
N PHE A 523 -15.43 -12.14 -16.46
CA PHE A 523 -15.92 -12.87 -17.61
C PHE A 523 -14.83 -13.10 -18.65
N ARG A 524 -14.19 -12.03 -19.15
CA ARG A 524 -13.20 -12.11 -20.23
C ARG A 524 -12.31 -10.88 -20.29
N THR A 525 -11.18 -11.01 -21.01
CA THR A 525 -10.34 -9.87 -21.44
C THR A 525 -10.43 -9.66 -22.94
N PHE A 526 -10.18 -8.42 -23.37
CA PHE A 526 -9.99 -8.01 -24.76
C PHE A 526 -8.81 -7.07 -24.86
N ARG A 527 -8.30 -6.86 -26.08
CA ARG A 527 -7.22 -5.90 -26.34
C ARG A 527 -7.32 -5.31 -27.74
N ASP A 528 -6.79 -4.10 -27.89
CA ASP A 528 -6.52 -3.46 -29.15
C ASP A 528 -5.14 -2.76 -29.10
N ASN A 529 -4.85 -1.86 -30.05
CA ASN A 529 -3.58 -1.14 -30.05
C ASN A 529 -3.43 -0.13 -28.90
N LYS A 530 -4.53 0.36 -28.32
CA LYS A 530 -4.56 1.46 -27.36
C LYS A 530 -4.90 1.02 -25.94
N PHE A 531 -5.75 -0.02 -25.80
CA PHE A 531 -6.30 -0.46 -24.53
C PHE A 531 -6.15 -1.98 -24.34
N VAL A 532 -6.15 -2.38 -23.08
CA VAL A 532 -6.57 -3.70 -22.64
C VAL A 532 -7.87 -3.55 -21.84
N TYR A 533 -8.73 -4.55 -21.92
CA TYR A 533 -10.08 -4.50 -21.37
C TYR A 533 -10.35 -5.70 -20.47
N LEU A 534 -11.04 -5.47 -19.35
CA LEU A 534 -11.59 -6.53 -18.51
C LEU A 534 -13.12 -6.40 -18.52
N LEU A 535 -13.81 -7.44 -18.94
CA LEU A 535 -15.26 -7.55 -18.86
C LEU A 535 -15.65 -8.16 -17.53
N LEU A 536 -16.38 -7.38 -16.74
CA LEU A 536 -16.71 -7.65 -15.35
C LEU A 536 -18.23 -7.60 -15.12
N GLU A 537 -18.67 -8.21 -14.03
CA GLU A 537 -20.03 -8.04 -13.52
C GLU A 537 -20.29 -6.56 -13.20
N VAL A 538 -21.46 -6.07 -13.56
CA VAL A 538 -21.88 -4.70 -13.22
C VAL A 538 -22.67 -4.69 -11.90
N CYS A 539 -22.36 -3.74 -11.03
CA CYS A 539 -23.04 -3.50 -9.76
C CYS A 539 -23.69 -2.12 -9.78
N LEU A 540 -24.96 -2.04 -10.16
CA LEU A 540 -25.65 -0.77 -10.43
C LEU A 540 -26.16 -0.03 -9.18
N GLY A 541 -26.03 -0.60 -7.97
CA GLY A 541 -26.38 0.09 -6.72
C GLY A 541 -25.43 1.21 -6.32
N GLY A 542 -24.34 1.42 -7.06
CA GLY A 542 -23.35 2.47 -6.82
C GLY A 542 -22.28 2.12 -5.78
N GLU A 543 -21.38 3.05 -5.51
CA GLU A 543 -20.30 2.91 -4.52
C GLU A 543 -20.84 2.98 -3.08
N LEU A 544 -20.34 2.12 -2.19
CA LEU A 544 -20.66 2.17 -0.75
C LEU A 544 -20.25 3.53 -0.15
N TRP A 545 -19.16 4.13 -0.66
CA TRP A 545 -18.70 5.45 -0.27
C TRP A 545 -19.79 6.52 -0.45
N THR A 546 -20.46 6.55 -1.61
CA THR A 546 -21.54 7.51 -1.90
C THR A 546 -22.69 7.34 -0.91
N VAL A 547 -23.11 6.08 -0.65
CA VAL A 547 -24.18 5.78 0.31
C VAL A 547 -23.81 6.23 1.72
N LEU A 548 -22.55 5.97 2.13
CA LEU A 548 -22.05 6.37 3.43
C LEU A 548 -22.05 7.90 3.60
N ARG A 549 -21.71 8.66 2.55
CA ARG A 549 -21.76 10.13 2.57
C ARG A 549 -23.18 10.66 2.65
N ASP A 550 -24.09 10.08 1.88
CA ASP A 550 -25.52 10.45 1.90
C ASP A 550 -26.14 10.25 3.29
N MET A 551 -25.81 9.12 3.95
CA MET A 551 -26.31 8.77 5.28
C MET A 551 -25.49 9.38 6.42
N SER A 552 -24.34 9.98 6.13
CA SER A 552 -23.33 10.52 7.05
C SER A 552 -22.60 9.45 7.89
N TYR A 553 -23.25 8.40 8.32
CA TYR A 553 -22.71 7.21 8.99
C TYR A 553 -23.76 6.10 9.00
N PHE A 554 -23.33 4.86 9.17
CA PHE A 554 -24.23 3.72 9.29
C PHE A 554 -24.54 3.39 10.76
N ASP A 555 -25.70 2.80 10.98
CA ASP A 555 -26.03 2.17 12.26
C ASP A 555 -25.26 0.86 12.44
N ASP A 556 -25.30 0.29 13.64
CA ASP A 556 -24.56 -0.94 13.99
C ASP A 556 -24.97 -2.14 13.12
N LEU A 557 -26.23 -2.24 12.73
CA LEU A 557 -26.74 -3.36 11.92
C LEU A 557 -26.22 -3.25 10.47
N THR A 558 -26.30 -2.07 9.89
CA THR A 558 -25.83 -1.80 8.53
C THR A 558 -24.30 -1.95 8.43
N ALA A 559 -23.54 -1.39 9.40
CA ALA A 559 -22.09 -1.53 9.42
C ALA A 559 -21.67 -3.00 9.56
N ARG A 560 -22.39 -3.78 10.40
CA ARG A 560 -22.14 -5.21 10.60
C ARG A 560 -22.46 -6.03 9.35
N PHE A 561 -23.54 -5.71 8.63
CA PHE A 561 -23.89 -6.35 7.37
C PHE A 561 -22.80 -6.10 6.30
N CYS A 562 -22.39 -4.85 6.10
CA CYS A 562 -21.34 -4.49 5.14
C CYS A 562 -20.01 -5.16 5.48
N THR A 563 -19.61 -5.11 6.76
CA THR A 563 -18.39 -5.78 7.23
C THR A 563 -18.48 -7.29 7.04
N GLY A 564 -19.67 -7.89 7.26
CA GLY A 564 -19.91 -9.32 7.01
C GLY A 564 -19.64 -9.72 5.55
N CYS A 565 -20.11 -8.92 4.58
CA CYS A 565 -19.83 -9.15 3.15
C CYS A 565 -18.33 -9.08 2.85
N VAL A 566 -17.62 -8.10 3.41
CA VAL A 566 -16.17 -7.95 3.25
C VAL A 566 -15.41 -9.14 3.85
N LEU A 567 -15.82 -9.61 5.03
CA LEU A 567 -15.19 -10.77 5.67
C LEU A 567 -15.41 -12.08 4.90
N GLU A 568 -16.56 -12.25 4.23
CA GLU A 568 -16.78 -13.40 3.33
C GLU A 568 -15.89 -13.29 2.06
N ALA A 569 -15.67 -12.08 1.54
CA ALA A 569 -14.72 -11.86 0.44
C ALA A 569 -13.28 -12.18 0.87
N PHE A 570 -12.83 -11.70 2.02
CA PHE A 570 -11.49 -11.96 2.53
C PHE A 570 -11.26 -13.42 2.90
N ASP A 571 -12.26 -14.11 3.47
CA ASP A 571 -12.17 -15.54 3.76
C ASP A 571 -11.85 -16.33 2.48
N HIS A 572 -12.52 -15.97 1.37
CA HIS A 572 -12.28 -16.57 0.06
C HIS A 572 -10.89 -16.21 -0.50
N LEU A 573 -10.48 -14.93 -0.46
CA LEU A 573 -9.20 -14.47 -1.01
C LEU A 573 -8.00 -15.03 -0.23
N HIS A 574 -8.05 -14.98 1.11
CA HIS A 574 -6.98 -15.48 1.97
C HIS A 574 -6.81 -17.00 1.84
N ALA A 575 -7.91 -17.76 1.65
CA ALA A 575 -7.86 -19.19 1.34
C ALA A 575 -7.16 -19.49 -0.01
N LEU A 576 -7.23 -18.57 -0.99
CA LEU A 576 -6.49 -18.65 -2.26
C LEU A 576 -5.04 -18.14 -2.16
N GLY A 577 -4.61 -17.68 -0.99
CA GLY A 577 -3.30 -17.05 -0.78
C GLY A 577 -3.21 -15.65 -1.39
N VAL A 578 -4.32 -14.94 -1.54
CA VAL A 578 -4.40 -13.59 -2.13
C VAL A 578 -4.61 -12.55 -1.04
N ILE A 579 -3.70 -11.57 -0.97
CA ILE A 579 -3.84 -10.35 -0.17
C ILE A 579 -4.41 -9.23 -1.05
N TYR A 580 -5.37 -8.46 -0.55
CA TYR A 580 -6.10 -7.46 -1.33
C TYR A 580 -5.45 -6.06 -1.33
N ARG A 581 -5.07 -5.53 -0.16
CA ARG A 581 -4.26 -4.32 0.07
C ARG A 581 -4.90 -2.95 -0.24
N ASP A 582 -6.12 -2.89 -0.76
CA ASP A 582 -6.81 -1.61 -1.06
C ASP A 582 -8.27 -1.59 -0.63
N LEU A 583 -8.55 -2.12 0.58
CA LEU A 583 -9.89 -2.03 1.16
C LEU A 583 -10.21 -0.58 1.50
N LYS A 584 -11.31 -0.08 0.94
CA LYS A 584 -11.89 1.24 1.20
C LYS A 584 -13.33 1.27 0.71
N PRO A 585 -14.20 2.20 1.17
CA PRO A 585 -15.61 2.27 0.72
C PRO A 585 -15.78 2.51 -0.77
N GLU A 586 -14.81 3.15 -1.44
CA GLU A 586 -14.80 3.43 -2.87
C GLU A 586 -14.66 2.14 -3.71
N ASN A 587 -13.98 1.12 -3.17
CA ASN A 587 -13.77 -0.18 -3.83
C ASN A 587 -14.83 -1.22 -3.45
N LEU A 588 -15.91 -0.78 -2.81
CA LEU A 588 -17.05 -1.60 -2.41
C LEU A 588 -18.29 -1.12 -3.15
N LEU A 589 -18.83 -1.99 -4.03
CA LEU A 589 -20.01 -1.69 -4.83
C LEU A 589 -21.24 -2.41 -4.29
N LEU A 590 -22.41 -1.84 -4.50
CA LEU A 590 -23.69 -2.47 -4.18
C LEU A 590 -24.29 -3.11 -5.43
N ASP A 591 -24.67 -4.38 -5.31
CA ASP A 591 -25.44 -5.04 -6.36
C ASP A 591 -26.94 -4.64 -6.31
N SER A 592 -27.74 -5.21 -7.20
CA SER A 592 -29.18 -4.93 -7.32
C SER A 592 -29.98 -5.28 -6.06
N GLN A 593 -29.48 -6.16 -5.20
CA GLN A 593 -30.10 -6.54 -3.95
C GLN A 593 -29.54 -5.78 -2.74
N GLY A 594 -28.51 -4.92 -2.94
CA GLY A 594 -27.85 -4.13 -1.92
C GLY A 594 -26.77 -4.91 -1.15
N TYR A 595 -26.30 -6.03 -1.67
CA TYR A 595 -25.14 -6.73 -1.12
C TYR A 595 -23.85 -6.06 -1.58
N VAL A 596 -22.88 -6.03 -0.68
CA VAL A 596 -21.57 -5.40 -0.95
C VAL A 596 -20.69 -6.39 -1.71
N LYS A 597 -20.10 -5.92 -2.81
CA LYS A 597 -19.12 -6.65 -3.62
C LYS A 597 -17.80 -5.87 -3.70
N MET A 598 -16.71 -6.58 -3.52
CA MET A 598 -15.36 -6.05 -3.62
C MET A 598 -14.94 -5.94 -5.08
N THR A 599 -14.37 -4.80 -5.48
CA THR A 599 -13.87 -4.52 -6.85
C THR A 599 -12.47 -3.93 -6.80
N ASP A 600 -11.86 -3.68 -7.97
CA ASP A 600 -10.53 -3.11 -8.15
C ASP A 600 -9.41 -3.91 -7.48
N PHE A 601 -8.92 -4.92 -8.18
CA PHE A 601 -7.86 -5.83 -7.73
C PHE A 601 -6.46 -5.40 -8.20
N GLY A 602 -6.30 -4.15 -8.62
CA GLY A 602 -5.02 -3.61 -9.13
C GLY A 602 -3.86 -3.70 -8.13
N PHE A 603 -4.14 -3.71 -6.83
CA PHE A 603 -3.14 -3.92 -5.77
C PHE A 603 -3.16 -5.31 -5.15
N ALA A 604 -4.05 -6.19 -5.58
CA ALA A 604 -4.13 -7.54 -5.06
C ALA A 604 -2.93 -8.38 -5.52
N LYS A 605 -2.41 -9.23 -4.63
CA LYS A 605 -1.24 -10.07 -4.91
C LYS A 605 -1.41 -11.46 -4.32
N LYS A 606 -0.99 -12.48 -5.07
CA LYS A 606 -0.88 -13.84 -4.55
C LYS A 606 0.44 -14.01 -3.86
N ILE A 607 0.42 -14.36 -2.57
CA ILE A 607 1.60 -14.62 -1.75
C ILE A 607 1.61 -16.09 -1.32
N GLY A 608 2.78 -16.70 -1.19
CA GLY A 608 2.90 -18.06 -0.67
C GLY A 608 2.62 -18.09 0.84
N ALA A 609 2.27 -19.27 1.36
CA ALA A 609 2.10 -19.48 2.80
C ALA A 609 3.37 -19.09 3.56
N GLY A 610 3.23 -18.30 4.62
CA GLY A 610 4.34 -17.78 5.42
C GLY A 610 5.27 -16.78 4.70
N LYS A 611 4.93 -16.35 3.47
CA LYS A 611 5.71 -15.35 2.74
C LYS A 611 5.12 -13.97 2.88
N LYS A 612 5.98 -12.94 2.78
CA LYS A 612 5.61 -11.52 2.83
C LYS A 612 5.84 -10.84 1.48
N THR A 613 5.17 -9.71 1.28
CA THR A 613 5.41 -8.80 0.16
C THR A 613 5.81 -7.41 0.68
N TRP A 614 6.55 -6.65 -0.15
CA TRP A 614 7.16 -5.36 0.25
C TRP A 614 6.67 -4.17 -0.57
N THR A 615 5.73 -4.37 -1.48
CA THR A 615 5.17 -3.28 -2.29
C THR A 615 4.49 -2.24 -1.39
N PHE A 616 4.96 -1.00 -1.41
CA PHE A 616 4.27 0.10 -0.73
C PHE A 616 3.07 0.52 -1.57
N CYS A 617 1.87 0.12 -1.19
CA CYS A 617 0.64 0.43 -1.93
C CYS A 617 -0.58 0.55 -1.00
N GLY A 618 -1.64 1.13 -1.51
CA GLY A 618 -2.92 1.32 -0.83
C GLY A 618 -3.28 2.79 -0.66
N THR A 619 -4.38 3.04 0.04
CA THR A 619 -4.91 4.37 0.33
C THR A 619 -4.39 4.84 1.69
N PRO A 620 -3.81 6.05 1.82
CA PRO A 620 -3.08 6.49 3.01
C PRO A 620 -3.78 6.27 4.34
N GLU A 621 -5.08 6.52 4.43
CA GLU A 621 -5.88 6.36 5.65
C GLU A 621 -6.08 4.90 6.06
N TYR A 622 -5.87 3.95 5.13
CA TYR A 622 -6.11 2.52 5.29
C TYR A 622 -4.84 1.68 5.37
N VAL A 623 -3.68 2.27 5.04
CA VAL A 623 -2.39 1.56 5.01
C VAL A 623 -1.96 1.13 6.40
N ALA A 624 -1.54 -0.13 6.53
CA ALA A 624 -1.09 -0.71 7.79
C ALA A 624 0.34 -0.22 8.18
N PRO A 625 0.67 -0.17 9.49
CA PRO A 625 1.98 0.30 9.97
C PRO A 625 3.18 -0.42 9.37
N GLU A 626 3.13 -1.74 9.19
CA GLU A 626 4.21 -2.55 8.62
C GLU A 626 4.46 -2.22 7.13
N VAL A 627 3.42 -1.80 6.39
CA VAL A 627 3.56 -1.31 5.01
C VAL A 627 4.27 0.04 5.01
N ILE A 628 3.87 0.94 5.91
CA ILE A 628 4.50 2.26 6.07
C ILE A 628 5.97 2.12 6.47
N MET A 629 6.29 1.19 7.38
CA MET A 629 7.65 0.93 7.86
C MET A 629 8.48 0.06 6.92
N ASN A 630 7.87 -0.44 5.83
CA ASN A 630 8.49 -1.36 4.87
C ASN A 630 9.11 -2.63 5.54
N LYS A 631 8.41 -3.19 6.53
CA LYS A 631 8.83 -4.41 7.27
C LYS A 631 8.36 -5.71 6.61
N GLY A 632 7.79 -5.63 5.39
CA GLY A 632 7.08 -6.74 4.78
C GLY A 632 5.71 -6.96 5.41
N HIS A 633 4.74 -7.33 4.60
CA HIS A 633 3.35 -7.49 5.03
C HIS A 633 2.68 -8.70 4.40
N ASP A 634 1.66 -9.20 5.07
CA ASP A 634 0.85 -10.34 4.71
C ASP A 634 -0.65 -10.02 4.88
N PHE A 635 -1.48 -11.04 5.06
CA PHE A 635 -2.93 -10.93 5.29
C PHE A 635 -3.31 -10.03 6.47
N GLY A 636 -2.40 -9.82 7.42
CA GLY A 636 -2.59 -8.91 8.55
C GLY A 636 -2.87 -7.46 8.12
N ALA A 637 -2.38 -7.03 6.94
CA ALA A 637 -2.67 -5.71 6.40
C ALA A 637 -4.16 -5.54 6.03
N ASP A 638 -4.81 -6.60 5.51
CA ASP A 638 -6.26 -6.59 5.23
C ASP A 638 -7.09 -6.59 6.53
N CYS A 639 -6.58 -7.21 7.60
CA CYS A 639 -7.21 -7.14 8.93
C CYS A 639 -7.17 -5.72 9.51
N TRP A 640 -6.04 -5.02 9.37
CA TRP A 640 -5.91 -3.62 9.76
C TRP A 640 -6.91 -2.74 9.01
N SER A 641 -6.92 -2.81 7.67
CA SER A 641 -7.84 -2.01 6.85
C SER A 641 -9.32 -2.32 7.13
N THR A 642 -9.66 -3.56 7.54
CA THR A 642 -11.00 -3.91 8.01
C THR A 642 -11.37 -3.14 9.28
N GLY A 643 -10.45 -2.97 10.22
CA GLY A 643 -10.66 -2.15 11.42
C GLY A 643 -10.91 -0.68 11.09
N ILE A 644 -10.15 -0.13 10.13
CA ILE A 644 -10.36 1.24 9.63
C ILE A 644 -11.74 1.38 8.96
N LEU A 645 -12.13 0.41 8.14
CA LEU A 645 -13.45 0.40 7.49
C LEU A 645 -14.59 0.40 8.52
N ILE A 646 -14.55 -0.48 9.52
CA ILE A 646 -15.59 -0.52 10.58
C ILE A 646 -15.70 0.83 11.27
N PHE A 647 -14.58 1.46 11.59
CA PHE A 647 -14.58 2.79 12.21
C PHE A 647 -15.23 3.82 11.28
N GLU A 648 -14.86 3.85 10.00
CA GLU A 648 -15.41 4.79 9.04
C GLU A 648 -16.90 4.55 8.77
N LEU A 649 -17.35 3.31 8.65
CA LEU A 649 -18.78 2.99 8.48
C LEU A 649 -19.61 3.53 9.66
N LEU A 650 -19.12 3.40 10.89
CA LEU A 650 -19.83 3.83 12.10
C LEU A 650 -19.74 5.34 12.39
N THR A 651 -18.76 6.05 11.83
CA THR A 651 -18.52 7.47 12.14
C THR A 651 -18.66 8.40 10.94
N GLY A 652 -18.56 7.87 9.72
CA GLY A 652 -18.53 8.60 8.49
C GLY A 652 -17.14 9.14 8.12
N ASN A 653 -16.10 8.93 8.92
CA ASN A 653 -14.73 9.34 8.63
C ASN A 653 -13.75 8.28 9.14
N PRO A 654 -12.60 8.08 8.49
CA PRO A 654 -11.58 7.18 8.99
C PRO A 654 -10.93 7.73 10.28
N PRO A 655 -10.36 6.85 11.13
CA PRO A 655 -9.74 7.26 12.39
C PRO A 655 -8.47 8.10 12.18
N PHE A 656 -7.78 7.87 11.08
CA PHE A 656 -6.58 8.60 10.69
C PHE A 656 -6.89 9.49 9.50
N SER A 657 -6.67 10.79 9.65
CA SER A 657 -6.90 11.78 8.59
C SER A 657 -5.92 12.94 8.71
N GLY A 658 -5.60 13.58 7.60
CA GLY A 658 -4.63 14.67 7.58
C GLY A 658 -4.70 15.47 6.28
N SER A 659 -4.03 16.63 6.25
CA SER A 659 -3.93 17.48 5.06
C SER A 659 -3.03 16.88 3.98
N ASP A 660 -2.13 16.00 4.38
CA ASP A 660 -1.18 15.32 3.50
C ASP A 660 -0.90 13.89 3.99
N PRO A 661 -0.45 12.99 3.11
CA PRO A 661 -0.19 11.59 3.46
C PRO A 661 0.80 11.41 4.61
N ILE A 662 1.80 12.28 4.75
CA ILE A 662 2.83 12.16 5.78
C ILE A 662 2.23 12.31 7.17
N LYS A 663 1.33 13.29 7.35
CA LYS A 663 0.62 13.47 8.63
C LYS A 663 -0.26 12.27 8.95
N ILE A 664 -0.91 11.69 7.93
CA ILE A 664 -1.71 10.48 8.09
C ILE A 664 -0.79 9.34 8.56
N TYR A 665 0.32 9.06 7.86
CA TYR A 665 1.24 7.99 8.22
C TYR A 665 1.84 8.17 9.63
N THR A 666 2.19 9.40 10.00
CA THR A 666 2.66 9.70 11.36
C THR A 666 1.61 9.33 12.42
N THR A 667 0.33 9.66 12.17
CA THR A 667 -0.75 9.31 13.12
C THR A 667 -1.03 7.81 13.14
N VAL A 668 -0.96 7.11 12.00
CA VAL A 668 -1.06 5.65 11.91
C VAL A 668 0.02 4.97 12.77
N LEU A 669 1.27 5.44 12.67
CA LEU A 669 2.39 4.89 13.46
C LEU A 669 2.28 5.15 14.97
N HIS A 670 1.46 6.11 15.41
CA HIS A 670 1.12 6.29 16.82
C HIS A 670 0.08 5.29 17.34
N GLY A 671 -0.60 4.58 16.42
CA GLY A 671 -1.58 3.54 16.73
C GLY A 671 -2.98 4.01 17.06
N ILE A 672 -3.92 3.06 16.98
CA ILE A 672 -5.36 3.28 17.22
C ILE A 672 -5.67 3.68 18.66
N GLU A 673 -4.80 3.36 19.61
CA GLU A 673 -4.98 3.67 21.05
C GLU A 673 -4.91 5.19 21.33
N LYS A 674 -4.32 5.96 20.41
CA LYS A 674 -4.25 7.43 20.50
C LYS A 674 -5.44 8.12 19.84
N VAL A 675 -6.35 7.38 19.23
CA VAL A 675 -7.54 7.91 18.56
C VAL A 675 -8.69 7.99 19.55
N ASP A 676 -9.36 9.15 19.61
CA ASP A 676 -10.57 9.32 20.40
C ASP A 676 -11.77 8.69 19.69
N PHE A 677 -12.38 7.68 20.33
CA PHE A 677 -13.56 7.01 19.78
C PHE A 677 -14.82 7.80 20.12
N PRO A 678 -15.62 8.22 19.12
CA PRO A 678 -16.90 8.88 19.37
C PRO A 678 -17.86 7.97 20.14
N LYS A 679 -18.68 8.55 21.01
CA LYS A 679 -19.68 7.82 21.85
C LYS A 679 -20.66 6.95 21.05
N ARG A 680 -20.81 7.19 19.74
CA ARG A 680 -21.67 6.38 18.86
C ARG A 680 -21.11 4.99 18.59
N ILE A 681 -19.80 4.79 18.70
CA ILE A 681 -19.19 3.47 18.61
C ILE A 681 -19.47 2.73 19.93
N GLY A 682 -20.25 1.64 19.83
CA GLY A 682 -20.57 0.80 20.98
C GLY A 682 -19.33 0.03 21.48
N LYS A 683 -19.37 -0.45 22.72
CA LYS A 683 -18.25 -1.19 23.33
C LYS A 683 -17.81 -2.44 22.56
N ARG A 684 -18.71 -3.09 21.81
CA ARG A 684 -18.37 -4.30 21.04
C ARG A 684 -17.59 -4.00 19.76
N PRO A 685 -18.04 -3.06 18.89
CA PRO A 685 -17.24 -2.67 17.74
C PRO A 685 -15.95 -1.93 18.14
N ASP A 686 -15.94 -1.14 19.24
CA ASP A 686 -14.70 -0.52 19.77
C ASP A 686 -13.64 -1.61 20.08
N ASP A 687 -14.01 -2.65 20.82
CA ASP A 687 -13.10 -3.76 21.12
C ASP A 687 -12.60 -4.49 19.86
N LEU A 688 -13.46 -4.70 18.85
CA LEU A 688 -13.06 -5.32 17.60
C LEU A 688 -12.08 -4.46 16.83
N ILE A 689 -12.37 -3.16 16.65
CA ILE A 689 -11.50 -2.22 15.94
C ILE A 689 -10.09 -2.20 16.57
N ARG A 690 -10.00 -2.11 17.93
CA ARG A 690 -8.70 -2.10 18.61
C ARG A 690 -7.93 -3.40 18.46
N ARG A 691 -8.61 -4.55 18.38
CA ARG A 691 -7.98 -5.86 18.12
C ARG A 691 -7.51 -6.02 16.66
N LEU A 692 -8.23 -5.44 15.72
CA LEU A 692 -7.86 -5.44 14.30
C LEU A 692 -6.71 -4.45 14.00
N CYS A 693 -6.67 -3.32 14.72
CA CYS A 693 -5.70 -2.23 14.49
C CYS A 693 -4.52 -2.27 15.50
N ARG A 694 -4.06 -3.46 15.90
CA ARG A 694 -2.80 -3.59 16.65
C ARG A 694 -1.62 -3.20 15.77
N LEU A 695 -0.63 -2.50 16.33
CA LEU A 695 0.58 -2.08 15.60
C LEU A 695 1.38 -3.27 15.09
N ASN A 696 1.59 -4.26 15.97
CA ASN A 696 2.22 -5.52 15.59
C ASN A 696 1.20 -6.39 14.81
N PRO A 697 1.48 -6.79 13.54
CA PRO A 697 0.58 -7.65 12.75
C PRO A 697 0.27 -8.99 13.41
N ALA A 698 1.22 -9.56 14.17
CA ALA A 698 1.05 -10.83 14.85
C ALA A 698 -0.04 -10.78 15.94
N ASP A 699 -0.25 -9.62 16.59
CA ASP A 699 -1.26 -9.44 17.63
C ASP A 699 -2.67 -9.17 17.08
N ARG A 700 -2.81 -9.03 15.76
CA ARG A 700 -4.09 -8.68 15.14
C ARG A 700 -5.06 -9.85 15.10
N LEU A 701 -6.29 -9.59 15.51
CA LEU A 701 -7.37 -10.53 15.28
C LEU A 701 -7.56 -10.73 13.76
N GLY A 702 -7.67 -11.97 13.32
CA GLY A 702 -7.75 -12.32 11.91
C GLY A 702 -6.40 -12.66 11.23
N ASN A 703 -5.27 -12.34 11.88
CA ASN A 703 -3.94 -12.78 11.44
C ASN A 703 -3.38 -13.93 12.30
N LYS A 704 -4.25 -14.59 13.07
CA LYS A 704 -3.94 -15.70 13.95
C LYS A 704 -4.30 -17.06 13.32
N LYS A 705 -4.25 -18.13 14.12
CA LYS A 705 -4.47 -19.53 13.69
C LYS A 705 -5.72 -19.73 12.81
N ASP A 706 -6.87 -19.21 13.25
CA ASP A 706 -8.15 -19.41 12.56
C ASP A 706 -8.45 -18.33 11.51
N GLY A 707 -7.54 -17.38 11.29
CA GLY A 707 -7.66 -16.33 10.28
C GLY A 707 -8.96 -15.51 10.41
N ILE A 708 -9.64 -15.27 9.30
CA ILE A 708 -10.90 -14.51 9.26
C ILE A 708 -11.98 -15.09 10.17
N MET A 709 -11.94 -16.39 10.48
CA MET A 709 -12.90 -17.03 11.38
C MET A 709 -12.82 -16.48 12.80
N ASP A 710 -11.66 -16.02 13.28
CA ASP A 710 -11.53 -15.37 14.58
C ASP A 710 -12.30 -14.07 14.65
N ILE A 711 -12.31 -13.29 13.55
CA ILE A 711 -13.12 -12.07 13.44
C ILE A 711 -14.61 -12.41 13.45
N LYS A 712 -15.02 -13.45 12.69
CA LYS A 712 -16.41 -13.90 12.61
C LYS A 712 -16.95 -14.39 13.97
N LYS A 713 -16.09 -14.97 14.84
CA LYS A 713 -16.43 -15.43 16.20
C LYS A 713 -16.49 -14.28 17.22
N HIS A 714 -16.01 -13.09 16.89
CA HIS A 714 -15.97 -11.96 17.84
C HIS A 714 -17.36 -11.57 18.36
N LYS A 715 -17.42 -11.07 19.61
CA LYS A 715 -18.67 -10.71 20.30
C LYS A 715 -19.54 -9.66 19.58
N TRP A 716 -18.98 -8.88 18.65
CA TRP A 716 -19.75 -7.96 17.81
C TRP A 716 -20.65 -8.70 16.83
N PHE A 717 -20.21 -9.84 16.33
CA PHE A 717 -20.98 -10.70 15.41
C PHE A 717 -21.83 -11.75 16.13
N ARG A 718 -21.94 -11.71 17.47
CA ARG A 718 -22.75 -12.69 18.20
C ARG A 718 -24.20 -12.65 17.76
N GLY A 719 -24.71 -13.79 17.26
CA GLY A 719 -26.07 -13.93 16.71
C GLY A 719 -26.22 -13.46 15.26
N PHE A 720 -25.12 -13.12 14.58
CA PHE A 720 -25.14 -12.80 13.15
C PHE A 720 -25.34 -14.09 12.32
N ASN A 721 -26.28 -14.07 11.39
CA ASN A 721 -26.59 -15.23 10.56
C ASN A 721 -25.64 -15.29 9.34
N TRP A 722 -24.48 -15.88 9.52
CA TRP A 722 -23.47 -16.04 8.46
C TRP A 722 -23.95 -16.89 7.30
N GLU A 723 -24.71 -17.97 7.58
CA GLU A 723 -25.27 -18.83 6.52
C GLU A 723 -26.30 -18.07 5.68
N GLY A 724 -27.19 -17.32 6.34
CA GLY A 724 -28.13 -16.46 5.63
C GLY A 724 -27.45 -15.38 4.80
N LEU A 725 -26.28 -14.87 5.23
CA LEU A 725 -25.47 -13.94 4.43
C LEU A 725 -24.90 -14.63 3.19
N ARG A 726 -24.24 -15.78 3.35
CA ARG A 726 -23.63 -16.55 2.24
C ARG A 726 -24.65 -16.99 1.21
N CYS A 727 -25.80 -17.46 1.67
CA CYS A 727 -26.92 -17.87 0.81
C CYS A 727 -27.76 -16.69 0.29
N ARG A 728 -27.37 -15.43 0.57
CA ARG A 728 -28.06 -14.21 0.14
C ARG A 728 -29.53 -14.13 0.60
N GLN A 729 -29.85 -14.74 1.73
CA GLN A 729 -31.19 -14.77 2.33
C GLN A 729 -31.46 -13.61 3.28
N LEU A 730 -30.41 -12.87 3.70
CA LEU A 730 -30.57 -11.68 4.51
C LEU A 730 -31.12 -10.52 3.68
N VAL A 731 -32.08 -9.79 4.23
CA VAL A 731 -32.52 -8.55 3.61
C VAL A 731 -31.45 -7.48 3.83
N SER A 732 -30.88 -6.95 2.74
CA SER A 732 -29.91 -5.88 2.84
C SER A 732 -30.54 -4.59 3.33
N PRO A 733 -29.94 -3.90 4.31
CA PRO A 733 -30.37 -2.56 4.73
C PRO A 733 -30.06 -1.48 3.68
N LEU A 734 -29.29 -1.81 2.63
CA LEU A 734 -28.81 -0.87 1.60
C LEU A 734 -29.42 -1.14 0.23
N LYS A 735 -30.50 -1.93 0.15
CA LYS A 735 -31.15 -2.21 -1.12
C LYS A 735 -31.65 -0.92 -1.78
N ARG A 736 -31.25 -0.69 -3.03
CA ARG A 736 -31.66 0.46 -3.84
C ARG A 736 -32.71 0.04 -4.89
N GLN A 737 -33.51 0.99 -5.33
CA GLN A 737 -34.49 0.74 -6.38
C GLN A 737 -33.83 1.04 -7.74
N LEU A 738 -33.67 0.02 -8.55
CA LEU A 738 -33.20 0.14 -9.93
C LEU A 738 -34.38 0.04 -10.88
N THR A 739 -34.40 0.87 -11.92
CA THR A 739 -35.45 0.89 -12.95
C THR A 739 -35.20 -0.17 -14.02
N GLY A 740 -33.99 -0.71 -14.13
CA GLY A 740 -33.63 -1.74 -15.09
C GLY A 740 -32.12 -2.05 -15.11
N PRO A 741 -31.67 -2.95 -15.99
CA PRO A 741 -30.27 -3.35 -16.09
C PRO A 741 -29.34 -2.26 -16.66
N MET A 742 -29.89 -1.17 -17.21
CA MET A 742 -29.13 -0.02 -17.73
C MET A 742 -29.19 1.21 -16.80
N ASP A 743 -29.78 1.06 -15.61
CA ASP A 743 -29.95 2.17 -14.67
C ASP A 743 -28.61 2.49 -13.98
N HIS A 744 -27.99 3.58 -14.40
CA HIS A 744 -26.75 4.10 -13.86
C HIS A 744 -26.92 5.37 -13.02
N SER A 745 -28.14 5.62 -12.55
CA SER A 745 -28.50 6.85 -11.79
C SER A 745 -27.73 7.01 -10.46
N TYR A 746 -27.14 5.95 -9.94
CA TYR A 746 -26.33 5.96 -8.72
C TYR A 746 -24.83 6.22 -8.96
N PHE A 747 -24.43 6.51 -10.19
CA PHE A 747 -23.07 6.89 -10.56
C PHE A 747 -23.00 8.37 -10.98
N ASP A 748 -21.81 8.94 -10.88
CA ASP A 748 -21.57 10.30 -11.36
C ASP A 748 -21.68 10.37 -12.88
N ILE A 749 -22.04 11.53 -13.41
CA ILE A 749 -22.06 11.78 -14.85
C ILE A 749 -20.67 12.20 -15.30
N PHE A 750 -20.08 11.43 -16.19
CA PHE A 750 -18.78 11.73 -16.78
C PHE A 750 -18.94 12.25 -18.22
N SER A 751 -18.11 13.22 -18.59
CA SER A 751 -17.99 13.64 -19.98
C SER A 751 -17.34 12.53 -20.82
N PRO A 752 -17.74 12.33 -22.08
CA PRO A 752 -17.05 11.44 -22.99
C PRO A 752 -15.56 11.78 -23.08
N ASP A 753 -14.70 10.76 -23.09
CA ASP A 753 -13.26 10.96 -23.32
C ASP A 753 -13.06 11.35 -24.79
N THR A 754 -12.60 12.56 -25.03
CA THR A 754 -12.37 13.09 -26.38
C THR A 754 -10.93 12.85 -26.86
N GLU A 755 -10.03 12.44 -25.94
CA GLU A 755 -8.65 12.20 -26.27
C GLU A 755 -8.42 10.70 -26.53
N GLU A 756 -8.01 10.37 -27.73
CA GLU A 756 -7.54 9.04 -28.07
C GLU A 756 -6.08 8.86 -27.61
N PRO A 757 -5.76 7.87 -26.75
CA PRO A 757 -4.39 7.60 -26.40
C PRO A 757 -3.59 7.11 -27.63
N PRO A 758 -2.26 7.32 -27.66
CA PRO A 758 -1.42 6.80 -28.72
C PRO A 758 -1.38 5.26 -28.71
N ASP A 759 -1.08 4.67 -29.86
CA ASP A 759 -0.90 3.24 -30.01
C ASP A 759 0.31 2.76 -29.19
N GLU A 760 0.17 1.60 -28.55
CA GLU A 760 1.21 0.90 -27.83
C GLU A 760 1.36 -0.51 -28.42
N ILE A 761 2.51 -0.79 -29.02
CA ILE A 761 2.77 -1.99 -29.82
C ILE A 761 3.98 -2.81 -29.34
N SER A 762 4.45 -2.61 -28.10
CA SER A 762 5.60 -3.37 -27.55
C SER A 762 5.28 -4.87 -27.41
N GLY A 763 4.00 -5.23 -27.41
CA GLY A 763 3.53 -6.62 -27.35
C GLY A 763 3.60 -7.24 -25.96
N TRP A 764 3.69 -6.44 -24.91
CA TRP A 764 3.62 -6.93 -23.52
C TRP A 764 2.29 -7.64 -23.21
N ASP A 765 1.22 -7.27 -23.92
CA ASP A 765 -0.15 -7.77 -23.73
C ASP A 765 -0.50 -9.01 -24.59
N LYS A 766 0.50 -9.71 -25.18
CA LYS A 766 0.25 -10.85 -26.09
C LYS A 766 -0.59 -11.96 -25.46
N ASP A 767 -0.38 -12.20 -24.17
CA ASP A 767 -1.06 -13.26 -23.41
C ASP A 767 -2.18 -12.71 -22.49
N PHE A 768 -2.61 -11.48 -22.76
CA PHE A 768 -3.65 -10.81 -21.96
C PHE A 768 -5.09 -11.25 -22.31
#